data_f6a1e782ecaf59e4aa40660c5a6d09ae
#
_entry.id   f6a1e782ecaf59e4aa40660c5a6d09ae
#
_cell.length_a   1.000
_cell.length_b   1.000
_cell.length_c   1.000
_cell.angle_alpha   90.00
_cell.angle_beta   90.00
_cell.angle_gamma   90.00
#
_symmetry.space_group_name_H-M   'P 1'
#
loop_
_entity.id
_entity.type
_entity.pdbx_description
1 polymer ?
#
loop_
_entity_poly.entity_id
_entity_poly.type
_entity_poly.pdbx_seq_one_letter_code
_entity_poly.pdbx_strand_id
1 'polypeptide(L)'
;MKNNSHPQLNDFELTIGSLGYRSRSDPTATPSGFLVSGSQNVLINEATDKDGDKVETRAGYQYLGASSTDRNDIVSEFTLKTKAGNTIMGRMDDNGDLEYYSEDSDAWETLLTGLNGSYPLRWTTAHNATELLRILLFVNHSTYLYEWSGAFALWSSDAATTITKAGTTTFAEEGFLSAPTASGDTTTQFDITNTAGNTYRYTFDGTGTDPSISTTTVKIGMYVYFNAQNFAAANNGLFQVTGVGTNYVEVTNAAGTAENNKTIGTGAIYLNVPTIRIKATNGTWQTFTYTGGVATTQLTGVSPSTDSFTFNASSIIVQGVRMRNNTPASGFTNDVIKAVQNHVYIGSHSSSIVYMSKSTDYTAFTFSSPRVPTEGWQFLLDDFCVGFSSNIGGGGLESLVIFAGDDWIYRVEFEQLGDSTIKETAKVKPIIVSSGQGAVVQELISKVQNSIVFINAYNELVELGQFENQSVIQQVPLSDPIKPDFLDADFTGGSIRFWRNNLYVTAGASGRTFILSFREDQKGIRRIWQPPQILPIGQMSDYNGDLIGHSNATTESYKMFTGNSDAGGSDGSSGYPIVFKAHFAYNNFGKREKVKFFDKYFTEIYLTSTAEVVHKILYEYLGAKDIKTFTYKGTDSQHLYTPNPN
;
A
#
# COMPACT_ATOMS: atom_id res chain seq x y z
N MET A 1 29.91 7.21 -74.32
CA MET A 1 29.06 6.39 -73.47
C MET A 1 29.11 6.98 -72.04
N LYS A 2 28.05 7.66 -71.63
CA LYS A 2 27.95 8.16 -70.23
C LYS A 2 27.41 7.04 -69.40
N ASN A 3 28.25 6.50 -68.45
CA ASN A 3 27.78 5.62 -67.43
C ASN A 3 26.83 6.37 -66.47
N ASN A 4 25.55 6.14 -66.62
CA ASN A 4 24.57 6.49 -65.59
C ASN A 4 24.72 5.47 -64.47
N SER A 5 25.58 5.78 -63.51
CA SER A 5 25.51 5.11 -62.23
C SER A 5 24.24 5.58 -61.51
N HIS A 6 23.23 4.75 -61.49
CA HIS A 6 22.10 4.96 -60.58
C HIS A 6 22.67 5.08 -59.16
N PRO A 7 22.26 6.09 -58.41
CA PRO A 7 22.64 6.11 -56.99
C PRO A 7 22.10 4.84 -56.35
N GLN A 8 22.99 4.12 -55.66
CA GLN A 8 22.58 2.97 -54.88
C GLN A 8 21.51 3.42 -53.89
N LEU A 9 20.33 2.84 -54.01
CA LEU A 9 19.30 2.93 -53.01
C LEU A 9 19.87 2.19 -51.76
N ASN A 10 20.27 2.93 -50.77
CA ASN A 10 20.57 2.37 -49.48
C ASN A 10 19.24 2.17 -48.75
N ASP A 11 18.89 0.94 -48.52
CA ASP A 11 17.82 0.60 -47.59
C ASP A 11 18.24 1.06 -46.19
N PHE A 12 17.50 1.97 -45.61
CA PHE A 12 17.67 2.42 -44.26
C PHE A 12 16.65 1.69 -43.37
N GLU A 13 17.14 0.82 -42.53
CA GLU A 13 16.34 0.23 -41.48
C GLU A 13 16.28 1.21 -40.31
N LEU A 14 15.09 1.63 -39.92
CA LEU A 14 14.82 2.47 -38.77
C LEU A 14 14.47 1.56 -37.59
N THR A 15 15.39 1.38 -36.65
CA THR A 15 15.06 0.77 -35.38
C THR A 15 14.22 1.76 -34.57
N ILE A 16 12.93 1.49 -34.50
CA ILE A 16 11.95 2.40 -33.89
C ILE A 16 11.75 2.01 -32.44
N GLY A 17 11.87 2.99 -31.52
CA GLY A 17 11.48 2.81 -30.11
C GLY A 17 12.44 2.06 -29.22
N SER A 18 13.53 1.47 -29.75
CA SER A 18 14.45 0.63 -28.98
C SER A 18 15.19 1.36 -27.84
N LEU A 19 15.29 2.68 -27.92
CA LEU A 19 16.05 3.49 -26.98
C LEU A 19 15.22 4.06 -25.82
N GLY A 20 13.89 3.91 -25.87
CA GLY A 20 13.01 4.38 -24.80
C GLY A 20 12.26 5.68 -25.13
N TYR A 21 11.75 6.32 -24.11
CA TYR A 21 11.00 7.56 -24.19
C TYR A 21 11.81 8.74 -23.63
N ARG A 22 11.74 9.88 -24.32
CA ARG A 22 12.35 11.15 -23.89
C ARG A 22 11.42 12.33 -24.18
N SER A 23 11.10 13.11 -23.17
CA SER A 23 10.35 14.35 -23.33
C SER A 23 11.19 15.61 -23.14
N ARG A 24 12.43 15.47 -22.64
CA ARG A 24 13.31 16.60 -22.32
C ARG A 24 13.86 17.34 -23.53
N SER A 25 14.02 16.66 -24.65
CA SER A 25 14.70 17.20 -25.82
C SER A 25 13.71 17.59 -26.90
N ASP A 26 14.06 18.62 -27.67
CA ASP A 26 13.41 18.89 -28.97
C ASP A 26 13.39 17.60 -29.81
N PRO A 27 12.25 17.19 -30.38
CA PRO A 27 12.17 16.01 -31.21
C PRO A 27 13.19 15.97 -32.34
N THR A 28 13.62 17.15 -32.84
CA THR A 28 14.65 17.28 -33.87
C THR A 28 16.07 17.03 -33.36
N ALA A 29 16.31 17.23 -32.08
CA ALA A 29 17.59 17.01 -31.42
C ALA A 29 17.71 15.63 -30.74
N THR A 30 16.58 14.92 -30.59
CA THR A 30 16.54 13.57 -30.03
C THR A 30 17.05 12.56 -31.08
N PRO A 31 17.96 11.64 -30.71
CA PRO A 31 18.40 10.61 -31.63
C PRO A 31 17.22 9.76 -32.13
N SER A 32 17.30 9.31 -33.40
CA SER A 32 16.34 8.34 -33.94
C SER A 32 16.33 7.07 -33.07
N GLY A 33 15.18 6.44 -32.91
CA GLY A 33 14.99 5.28 -32.07
C GLY A 33 14.36 5.59 -30.70
N PHE A 34 14.18 6.88 -30.32
CA PHE A 34 13.39 7.27 -29.17
C PHE A 34 11.94 7.63 -29.56
N LEU A 35 11.01 7.30 -28.67
CA LEU A 35 9.70 7.96 -28.61
C LEU A 35 9.85 9.31 -27.93
N VAL A 36 9.08 10.30 -28.37
CA VAL A 36 9.18 11.68 -27.90
C VAL A 36 7.86 12.18 -27.31
N SER A 37 7.88 13.38 -26.75
CA SER A 37 6.72 14.03 -26.12
C SER A 37 5.46 13.93 -26.97
N GLY A 38 4.33 13.65 -26.33
CA GLY A 38 3.05 13.35 -26.96
C GLY A 38 2.76 11.86 -27.17
N SER A 39 3.74 10.96 -26.94
CA SER A 39 3.49 9.52 -26.89
C SER A 39 2.78 9.14 -25.60
N GLN A 40 1.78 8.27 -25.71
CA GLN A 40 1.01 7.78 -24.54
C GLN A 40 0.41 6.40 -24.81
N ASN A 41 0.19 5.61 -23.75
CA ASN A 41 -0.47 4.30 -23.77
C ASN A 41 0.20 3.28 -24.71
N VAL A 42 1.49 3.39 -24.93
CA VAL A 42 2.31 2.42 -25.65
C VAL A 42 3.40 1.87 -24.76
N LEU A 43 3.81 0.64 -25.04
CA LEU A 43 4.93 -0.03 -24.40
C LEU A 43 6.00 -0.35 -25.43
N ILE A 44 7.24 -0.23 -25.01
CA ILE A 44 8.40 -0.66 -25.76
C ILE A 44 8.80 -2.00 -25.19
N ASN A 45 8.48 -3.08 -25.89
CA ASN A 45 8.78 -4.43 -25.46
C ASN A 45 10.01 -4.97 -26.18
N GLU A 46 10.81 -5.74 -25.45
CA GLU A 46 11.87 -6.52 -26.04
C GLU A 46 11.28 -7.58 -26.96
N ALA A 47 11.72 -7.61 -28.22
CA ALA A 47 11.43 -8.76 -29.05
C ALA A 47 12.18 -9.98 -28.49
N THR A 48 11.46 -11.07 -28.28
CA THR A 48 12.03 -12.36 -27.90
C THR A 48 12.85 -12.99 -29.03
N ASP A 49 12.75 -12.43 -30.24
CA ASP A 49 13.42 -12.88 -31.46
C ASP A 49 14.25 -11.76 -32.12
N LYS A 50 15.01 -12.12 -33.14
CA LYS A 50 15.99 -11.31 -33.85
C LYS A 50 15.46 -10.00 -34.50
N ASP A 51 14.18 -9.72 -34.37
CA ASP A 51 13.47 -8.64 -35.11
C ASP A 51 13.48 -7.27 -34.43
N GLY A 52 14.22 -7.09 -33.33
CA GLY A 52 14.34 -5.82 -32.62
C GLY A 52 13.17 -5.52 -31.66
N ASP A 53 13.27 -4.42 -30.92
CA ASP A 53 12.24 -3.99 -29.97
C ASP A 53 10.94 -3.60 -30.68
N LYS A 54 9.80 -3.96 -30.09
CA LYS A 54 8.46 -3.65 -30.62
C LYS A 54 7.85 -2.51 -29.82
N VAL A 55 7.14 -1.64 -30.54
CA VAL A 55 6.24 -0.64 -29.95
C VAL A 55 4.83 -1.19 -30.08
N GLU A 56 4.19 -1.44 -28.97
CA GLU A 56 2.83 -1.98 -28.95
C GLU A 56 1.93 -1.21 -27.98
N THR A 57 0.63 -1.33 -28.13
CA THR A 57 -0.31 -0.79 -27.15
C THR A 57 -0.12 -1.52 -25.83
N ARG A 58 -0.28 -0.81 -24.70
CA ARG A 58 -0.36 -1.50 -23.41
C ARG A 58 -1.55 -2.46 -23.40
N ALA A 59 -1.49 -3.47 -22.58
CA ALA A 59 -2.68 -4.24 -22.23
C ALA A 59 -3.67 -3.37 -21.42
N GLY A 60 -4.93 -3.74 -21.43
CA GLY A 60 -5.99 -3.06 -20.69
C GLY A 60 -5.95 -3.32 -19.18
N TYR A 61 -7.04 -3.01 -18.53
CA TYR A 61 -7.29 -3.36 -17.13
C TYR A 61 -8.73 -3.83 -16.95
N GLN A 62 -8.96 -4.65 -15.95
CA GLN A 62 -10.27 -5.22 -15.64
C GLN A 62 -10.63 -4.91 -14.20
N TYR A 63 -11.92 -4.76 -13.91
CA TYR A 63 -12.39 -4.62 -12.54
C TYR A 63 -11.98 -5.82 -11.69
N LEU A 64 -11.61 -5.56 -10.46
CA LEU A 64 -11.40 -6.54 -9.42
C LEU A 64 -12.50 -6.38 -8.39
N GLY A 65 -13.38 -7.38 -8.30
CA GLY A 65 -14.62 -7.30 -7.56
C GLY A 65 -15.73 -6.57 -8.33
N ALA A 66 -16.91 -6.50 -7.73
CA ALA A 66 -18.03 -5.77 -8.31
C ALA A 66 -17.69 -4.28 -8.48
N SER A 67 -18.14 -3.70 -9.59
CA SER A 67 -18.04 -2.26 -9.79
C SER A 67 -18.86 -1.54 -8.73
N SER A 68 -18.26 -0.54 -8.08
CA SER A 68 -18.95 0.30 -7.10
C SER A 68 -19.56 1.53 -7.77
N THR A 69 -20.74 1.94 -7.30
CA THR A 69 -21.32 3.24 -7.65
C THR A 69 -20.85 4.36 -6.74
N ASP A 70 -20.11 4.02 -5.69
CA ASP A 70 -19.57 4.98 -4.75
C ASP A 70 -18.42 5.77 -5.38
N ARG A 71 -18.32 7.05 -5.07
CA ARG A 71 -17.34 7.96 -5.65
C ARG A 71 -16.24 8.35 -4.66
N ASN A 72 -15.92 7.43 -3.77
CA ASN A 72 -14.88 7.66 -2.79
C ASN A 72 -13.52 7.27 -3.36
N ASP A 73 -12.52 8.08 -3.13
CA ASP A 73 -11.16 7.80 -3.58
C ASP A 73 -10.52 6.70 -2.72
N ILE A 74 -9.77 5.81 -3.31
CA ILE A 74 -8.92 4.89 -2.55
C ILE A 74 -7.63 5.62 -2.18
N VAL A 75 -7.47 5.91 -0.89
CA VAL A 75 -6.35 6.70 -0.37
C VAL A 75 -5.16 5.85 0.06
N SER A 76 -5.37 4.56 0.31
CA SER A 76 -4.26 3.64 0.66
C SER A 76 -4.62 2.19 0.41
N GLU A 77 -3.60 1.35 0.37
CA GLU A 77 -3.68 -0.09 0.18
C GLU A 77 -2.77 -0.84 1.16
N PHE A 78 -3.01 -2.11 1.36
CA PHE A 78 -2.07 -3.01 2.03
C PHE A 78 -2.13 -4.43 1.46
N THR A 79 -1.04 -5.17 1.67
CA THR A 79 -0.98 -6.59 1.37
C THR A 79 -0.40 -7.33 2.58
N LEU A 80 -1.12 -8.32 3.09
CA LEU A 80 -0.72 -9.13 4.23
C LEU A 80 -0.57 -10.59 3.82
N LYS A 81 0.58 -11.19 4.11
CA LYS A 81 0.75 -12.64 4.06
C LYS A 81 0.47 -13.21 5.45
N THR A 82 -0.60 -13.96 5.58
CA THR A 82 -1.07 -14.53 6.86
C THR A 82 -0.16 -15.66 7.36
N LYS A 83 -0.39 -16.10 8.60
CA LYS A 83 0.26 -17.28 9.18
C LYS A 83 -0.01 -18.55 8.37
N ALA A 84 -1.22 -18.74 7.89
CA ALA A 84 -1.63 -19.85 7.04
C ALA A 84 -1.01 -19.82 5.64
N GLY A 85 -0.28 -18.75 5.28
CA GLY A 85 0.39 -18.59 3.99
C GLY A 85 -0.44 -17.91 2.93
N ASN A 86 -1.71 -17.60 3.19
CA ASN A 86 -2.59 -16.87 2.28
C ASN A 86 -2.14 -15.40 2.15
N THR A 87 -2.32 -14.84 0.98
CA THR A 87 -2.13 -13.41 0.77
C THR A 87 -3.49 -12.72 0.80
N ILE A 88 -3.60 -11.67 1.60
CA ILE A 88 -4.81 -10.83 1.68
C ILE A 88 -4.43 -9.45 1.19
N MET A 89 -5.28 -8.88 0.38
CA MET A 89 -5.19 -7.51 -0.05
C MET A 89 -6.30 -6.69 0.61
N GLY A 90 -5.96 -5.47 1.02
CA GLY A 90 -6.92 -4.53 1.57
C GLY A 90 -6.69 -3.14 1.03
N ARG A 91 -7.68 -2.29 1.24
CA ARG A 91 -7.69 -0.89 0.83
C ARG A 91 -8.46 -0.04 1.84
N MET A 92 -8.21 1.25 1.84
CA MET A 92 -8.99 2.22 2.61
C MET A 92 -9.42 3.36 1.69
N ASP A 93 -10.67 3.76 1.81
CA ASP A 93 -11.23 4.89 1.09
C ASP A 93 -11.14 6.22 1.89
N ASP A 94 -11.49 7.32 1.27
CA ASP A 94 -11.50 8.66 1.85
C ASP A 94 -12.63 8.91 2.87
N ASN A 95 -13.57 7.96 3.03
CA ASN A 95 -14.51 7.92 4.16
C ASN A 95 -13.89 7.32 5.42
N GLY A 96 -12.72 6.66 5.30
CA GLY A 96 -12.08 5.93 6.38
C GLY A 96 -12.62 4.52 6.57
N ASP A 97 -13.18 3.93 5.53
CA ASP A 97 -13.61 2.54 5.51
C ASP A 97 -12.46 1.65 5.04
N LEU A 98 -12.02 0.76 5.94
CA LEU A 98 -10.99 -0.24 5.66
C LEU A 98 -11.66 -1.53 5.21
N GLU A 99 -11.26 -2.00 4.03
CA GLU A 99 -11.83 -3.19 3.39
C GLU A 99 -10.74 -4.20 3.06
N TYR A 100 -11.13 -5.47 2.93
CA TYR A 100 -10.29 -6.52 2.35
C TYR A 100 -11.02 -7.17 1.17
N TYR A 101 -10.25 -7.66 0.20
CA TYR A 101 -10.78 -8.39 -0.94
C TYR A 101 -11.03 -9.85 -0.58
N SER A 102 -12.27 -10.31 -0.78
CA SER A 102 -12.70 -11.69 -0.59
C SER A 102 -12.78 -12.39 -1.95
N GLU A 103 -11.91 -13.37 -2.20
CA GLU A 103 -11.93 -14.16 -3.44
C GLU A 103 -13.21 -15.01 -3.57
N ASP A 104 -13.75 -15.47 -2.44
CA ASP A 104 -14.94 -16.34 -2.44
C ASP A 104 -16.21 -15.62 -2.90
N SER A 105 -16.31 -14.32 -2.60
CA SER A 105 -17.47 -13.49 -3.00
C SER A 105 -17.17 -12.59 -4.19
N ASP A 106 -15.92 -12.55 -4.67
CA ASP A 106 -15.43 -11.57 -5.65
C ASP A 106 -15.85 -10.14 -5.28
N ALA A 107 -15.66 -9.78 -4.01
CA ALA A 107 -16.13 -8.52 -3.46
C ALA A 107 -15.20 -7.95 -2.39
N TRP A 108 -15.33 -6.64 -2.17
CA TRP A 108 -14.69 -5.94 -1.08
C TRP A 108 -15.58 -6.00 0.16
N GLU A 109 -15.02 -6.47 1.26
CA GLU A 109 -15.72 -6.66 2.53
C GLU A 109 -15.15 -5.73 3.59
N THR A 110 -16.02 -4.95 4.22
CA THR A 110 -15.59 -3.97 5.24
C THR A 110 -14.96 -4.67 6.46
N LEU A 111 -13.77 -4.26 6.83
CA LEU A 111 -13.04 -4.75 8.00
C LEU A 111 -13.19 -3.82 9.20
N LEU A 112 -13.09 -2.52 8.99
CA LEU A 112 -13.18 -1.48 10.01
C LEU A 112 -13.73 -0.20 9.37
N THR A 113 -14.49 0.58 10.12
CA THR A 113 -15.01 1.89 9.71
C THR A 113 -14.57 2.99 10.67
N GLY A 114 -14.64 4.24 10.23
CA GLY A 114 -14.39 5.40 11.09
C GLY A 114 -12.91 5.72 11.32
N LEU A 115 -12.03 5.27 10.43
CA LEU A 115 -10.67 5.76 10.33
C LEU A 115 -10.68 7.20 9.77
N ASN A 116 -9.54 7.87 9.82
CA ASN A 116 -9.43 9.22 9.26
C ASN A 116 -9.18 9.16 7.75
N GLY A 117 -10.24 9.31 6.95
CA GLY A 117 -10.17 9.23 5.49
C GLY A 117 -9.34 10.33 4.82
N SER A 118 -9.06 11.44 5.52
CA SER A 118 -8.19 12.51 5.01
C SER A 118 -6.70 12.16 5.01
N TYR A 119 -6.32 11.04 5.63
CA TYR A 119 -4.92 10.60 5.74
C TYR A 119 -4.80 9.15 5.28
N PRO A 120 -3.78 8.83 4.46
CA PRO A 120 -3.55 7.45 4.05
C PRO A 120 -3.23 6.57 5.25
N LEU A 121 -3.70 5.33 5.20
CA LEU A 121 -3.30 4.29 6.13
C LEU A 121 -1.87 3.87 5.79
N ARG A 122 -0.97 3.95 6.77
CA ARG A 122 0.41 3.49 6.61
C ARG A 122 0.65 2.25 7.43
N TRP A 123 1.30 1.29 6.84
CA TRP A 123 1.36 -0.05 7.38
C TRP A 123 2.73 -0.71 7.26
N THR A 124 2.90 -1.71 8.08
CA THR A 124 4.03 -2.64 8.03
C THR A 124 3.60 -4.00 8.52
N THR A 125 4.35 -5.03 8.21
CA THR A 125 4.16 -6.35 8.81
C THR A 125 5.21 -6.56 9.88
N ALA A 126 4.78 -6.98 11.08
CA ALA A 126 5.65 -7.39 12.17
C ALA A 126 5.43 -8.86 12.52
N HIS A 127 6.42 -9.44 13.17
CA HIS A 127 6.31 -10.80 13.71
C HIS A 127 6.12 -10.72 15.22
N ASN A 128 4.98 -11.19 15.69
CA ASN A 128 4.75 -11.34 17.12
C ASN A 128 5.45 -12.62 17.60
N ALA A 129 6.58 -12.47 18.26
CA ALA A 129 7.38 -13.60 18.72
C ALA A 129 6.65 -14.45 19.78
N THR A 130 5.76 -13.86 20.56
CA THR A 130 5.01 -14.57 21.61
C THR A 130 3.94 -15.49 21.02
N GLU A 131 3.26 -15.04 19.96
CA GLU A 131 2.17 -15.78 19.33
C GLU A 131 2.62 -16.46 18.03
N LEU A 132 3.88 -16.25 17.61
CA LEU A 132 4.43 -16.74 16.33
C LEU A 132 3.57 -16.31 15.13
N LEU A 133 3.01 -15.11 15.18
CA LEU A 133 2.11 -14.56 14.17
C LEU A 133 2.81 -13.49 13.34
N ARG A 134 2.51 -13.46 12.04
CA ARG A 134 2.74 -12.28 11.24
C ARG A 134 1.50 -11.38 11.34
N ILE A 135 1.69 -10.15 11.71
CA ILE A 135 0.62 -9.19 11.98
C ILE A 135 0.80 -7.98 11.09
N LEU A 136 -0.29 -7.51 10.51
CA LEU A 136 -0.38 -6.17 9.94
C LEU A 136 -0.47 -5.17 11.09
N LEU A 137 0.48 -4.26 11.14
CA LEU A 137 0.43 -3.08 11.99
C LEU A 137 0.19 -1.87 11.12
N PHE A 138 -0.72 -0.99 11.52
CA PHE A 138 -0.99 0.22 10.77
C PHE A 138 -1.32 1.41 11.66
N VAL A 139 -1.13 2.59 11.11
CA VAL A 139 -1.41 3.90 11.69
C VAL A 139 -2.20 4.74 10.70
N ASN A 140 -3.02 5.64 11.20
CA ASN A 140 -3.85 6.51 10.37
C ASN A 140 -4.05 7.86 11.07
N HIS A 141 -2.99 8.68 11.08
CA HIS A 141 -2.99 10.02 11.69
C HIS A 141 -3.74 10.09 13.02
N SER A 142 -3.46 9.15 13.91
CA SER A 142 -4.15 9.01 15.18
C SER A 142 -3.15 8.69 16.29
N THR A 143 -3.60 8.78 17.54
CA THR A 143 -2.79 8.35 18.68
C THR A 143 -2.79 6.83 18.85
N TYR A 144 -3.41 6.06 17.94
CA TYR A 144 -3.56 4.62 18.04
C TYR A 144 -2.62 3.87 17.11
N LEU A 145 -2.20 2.70 17.55
CA LEU A 145 -1.63 1.65 16.73
C LEU A 145 -2.69 0.57 16.55
N TYR A 146 -2.94 0.17 15.32
CA TYR A 146 -3.87 -0.90 14.99
C TYR A 146 -3.11 -2.15 14.60
N GLU A 147 -3.70 -3.31 14.92
CA GLU A 147 -3.16 -4.59 14.50
C GLU A 147 -4.25 -5.51 13.95
N TRP A 148 -3.87 -6.29 12.96
CA TRP A 148 -4.73 -7.31 12.37
C TRP A 148 -3.91 -8.52 11.93
N SER A 149 -4.34 -9.71 12.35
CA SER A 149 -3.64 -10.95 12.00
C SER A 149 -4.01 -11.50 10.62
N GLY A 150 -5.11 -11.04 10.05
CA GLY A 150 -5.64 -11.57 8.79
C GLY A 150 -6.11 -13.03 8.91
N ALA A 151 -6.49 -13.48 10.09
CA ALA A 151 -6.93 -14.85 10.29
C ALA A 151 -8.37 -15.05 9.82
N PHE A 152 -8.59 -16.16 9.12
CA PHE A 152 -9.89 -16.62 8.62
C PHE A 152 -10.11 -18.06 8.99
N ALA A 153 -11.37 -18.44 9.23
CA ALA A 153 -11.77 -19.82 9.40
C ALA A 153 -13.20 -20.02 8.87
N LEU A 154 -13.50 -21.22 8.40
CA LEU A 154 -14.89 -21.57 8.06
C LEU A 154 -15.66 -21.90 9.33
N TRP A 155 -16.89 -21.43 9.43
CA TRP A 155 -17.80 -21.78 10.50
C TRP A 155 -18.26 -23.24 10.37
N SER A 156 -18.48 -23.92 11.50
CA SER A 156 -19.03 -25.26 11.54
C SER A 156 -20.29 -25.35 12.39
N SER A 157 -20.22 -24.84 13.60
CA SER A 157 -21.37 -24.83 14.54
C SER A 157 -21.16 -23.78 15.62
N ASP A 158 -22.24 -23.43 16.29
CA ASP A 158 -22.21 -22.53 17.43
C ASP A 158 -23.20 -23.00 18.53
N ALA A 159 -23.00 -22.47 19.71
CA ALA A 159 -23.94 -22.50 20.81
C ALA A 159 -23.80 -21.18 21.57
N ALA A 160 -24.76 -20.81 22.36
CA ALA A 160 -24.91 -19.48 22.96
C ALA A 160 -23.62 -18.69 23.25
N THR A 161 -22.59 -19.37 23.76
CA THR A 161 -21.30 -18.77 24.17
C THR A 161 -20.09 -19.41 23.51
N THR A 162 -20.27 -20.20 22.46
CA THR A 162 -19.19 -20.88 21.75
C THR A 162 -19.35 -20.80 20.25
N ILE A 163 -18.23 -20.75 19.53
CA ILE A 163 -18.18 -20.84 18.07
C ILE A 163 -17.14 -21.90 17.71
N THR A 164 -17.55 -22.87 16.89
CA THR A 164 -16.67 -23.94 16.41
C THR A 164 -16.38 -23.73 14.91
N LYS A 165 -15.10 -23.82 14.54
CA LYS A 165 -14.66 -23.77 13.15
C LYS A 165 -14.66 -25.16 12.51
N ALA A 166 -14.76 -25.20 11.20
CA ALA A 166 -14.57 -26.42 10.42
C ALA A 166 -13.09 -26.84 10.38
N GLY A 167 -12.85 -28.13 10.18
CA GLY A 167 -11.53 -28.71 10.10
C GLY A 167 -10.91 -29.03 11.46
N THR A 168 -9.66 -29.51 11.46
CA THR A 168 -8.95 -30.03 12.64
C THR A 168 -7.91 -29.07 13.20
N THR A 169 -7.52 -28.03 12.43
CA THR A 169 -6.60 -26.99 12.90
C THR A 169 -7.23 -26.13 13.98
N THR A 170 -6.44 -25.68 14.92
CA THR A 170 -6.91 -24.77 16.01
C THR A 170 -7.07 -23.34 15.49
N PHE A 171 -7.78 -22.49 16.21
CA PHE A 171 -7.84 -21.06 15.89
C PHE A 171 -6.46 -20.39 15.96
N ALA A 172 -5.59 -20.81 16.90
CA ALA A 172 -4.21 -20.31 16.98
C ALA A 172 -3.35 -20.68 15.77
N GLU A 173 -3.55 -21.87 15.21
CA GLU A 173 -2.86 -22.29 13.97
C GLU A 173 -3.31 -21.49 12.76
N GLU A 174 -4.58 -21.10 12.68
CA GLU A 174 -5.10 -20.18 11.66
C GLU A 174 -4.62 -18.73 11.86
N GLY A 175 -4.10 -18.41 13.03
CA GLY A 175 -3.56 -17.08 13.31
C GLY A 175 -4.48 -16.14 14.09
N PHE A 176 -5.54 -16.64 14.72
CA PHE A 176 -6.38 -15.82 15.58
C PHE A 176 -5.60 -15.34 16.81
N LEU A 177 -5.90 -14.11 17.25
CA LEU A 177 -5.23 -13.48 18.37
C LEU A 177 -5.58 -14.21 19.68
N SER A 178 -4.63 -14.20 20.62
CA SER A 178 -4.83 -14.82 21.93
C SER A 178 -5.97 -14.16 22.70
N ALA A 179 -6.68 -14.95 23.50
CA ALA A 179 -7.69 -14.45 24.42
C ALA A 179 -7.07 -13.46 25.43
N PRO A 180 -7.81 -12.43 25.85
CA PRO A 180 -7.32 -11.46 26.81
C PRO A 180 -7.19 -12.08 28.21
N THR A 181 -6.34 -11.50 29.02
CA THR A 181 -6.27 -11.81 30.45
C THR A 181 -7.36 -11.03 31.19
N ALA A 182 -8.00 -11.67 32.16
CA ALA A 182 -8.96 -11.00 33.03
C ALA A 182 -8.28 -9.90 33.83
N SER A 183 -8.98 -8.78 34.03
CA SER A 183 -8.57 -7.65 34.84
C SER A 183 -9.42 -7.58 36.11
N GLY A 184 -8.82 -7.24 37.24
CA GLY A 184 -9.49 -7.25 38.55
C GLY A 184 -9.64 -8.66 39.11
N ASP A 185 -10.30 -8.77 40.25
CA ASP A 185 -10.59 -10.02 40.95
C ASP A 185 -12.04 -10.04 41.49
N THR A 186 -12.40 -11.08 42.20
CA THR A 186 -13.76 -11.26 42.73
C THR A 186 -14.21 -10.17 43.69
N THR A 187 -13.27 -9.40 44.28
CA THR A 187 -13.54 -8.32 45.24
C THR A 187 -13.55 -6.93 44.57
N THR A 188 -13.09 -6.82 43.33
CA THR A 188 -13.07 -5.56 42.59
C THR A 188 -14.49 -5.00 42.46
N GLN A 189 -14.69 -3.74 42.86
CA GLN A 189 -16.01 -3.08 42.87
C GLN A 189 -16.09 -1.97 41.84
N PHE A 190 -17.30 -1.80 41.33
CA PHE A 190 -17.64 -0.75 40.36
C PHE A 190 -18.91 -0.01 40.75
N ASP A 191 -18.89 1.29 40.51
CA ASP A 191 -20.07 2.13 40.38
C ASP A 191 -20.43 2.29 38.92
N ILE A 192 -21.65 1.96 38.55
CA ILE A 192 -22.17 2.10 37.18
C ILE A 192 -23.19 3.22 37.17
N THR A 193 -22.90 4.31 36.47
CA THR A 193 -23.75 5.51 36.46
C THR A 193 -24.15 5.86 35.03
N ASN A 194 -25.38 6.28 34.84
CA ASN A 194 -25.82 6.87 33.57
C ASN A 194 -25.30 8.30 33.50
N THR A 195 -24.47 8.62 32.51
CA THR A 195 -23.90 9.96 32.34
C THR A 195 -24.70 10.82 31.36
N ALA A 196 -25.26 10.22 30.29
CA ALA A 196 -26.13 10.91 29.34
C ALA A 196 -26.84 9.91 28.41
N GLY A 197 -28.15 9.93 28.37
CA GLY A 197 -28.92 9.05 27.46
C GLY A 197 -28.58 7.58 27.63
N ASN A 198 -27.97 6.97 26.62
CA ASN A 198 -27.55 5.57 26.61
C ASN A 198 -26.07 5.37 27.02
N THR A 199 -25.40 6.41 27.52
CA THR A 199 -23.99 6.31 27.92
C THR A 199 -23.90 5.97 29.38
N TYR A 200 -23.23 4.87 29.70
CA TYR A 200 -22.96 4.39 31.06
C TYR A 200 -21.48 4.44 31.35
N ARG A 201 -21.16 4.93 32.55
CA ARG A 201 -19.80 4.99 33.10
C ARG A 201 -19.63 3.89 34.12
N TYR A 202 -18.62 3.06 33.93
CA TYR A 202 -18.16 2.02 34.85
C TYR A 202 -16.91 2.53 35.57
N THR A 203 -17.07 2.92 36.81
CA THR A 203 -15.99 3.50 37.63
C THR A 203 -15.52 2.48 38.65
N PHE A 204 -14.22 2.17 38.68
CA PHE A 204 -13.61 1.42 39.79
C PHE A 204 -13.62 2.29 41.05
N ASP A 205 -14.22 1.83 42.12
CA ASP A 205 -14.45 2.61 43.34
C ASP A 205 -13.25 2.59 44.33
N GLY A 206 -12.18 1.89 43.99
CA GLY A 206 -10.98 1.73 44.82
C GLY A 206 -11.00 0.51 45.71
N THR A 207 -12.05 -0.32 45.67
CA THR A 207 -12.18 -1.55 46.50
C THR A 207 -11.80 -2.78 45.68
N GLY A 208 -10.96 -3.64 46.26
CA GLY A 208 -10.43 -4.84 45.61
C GLY A 208 -9.20 -4.57 44.72
N THR A 209 -8.90 -5.51 43.83
CA THR A 209 -7.76 -5.38 42.89
C THR A 209 -8.07 -4.36 41.81
N ASP A 210 -7.19 -3.37 41.67
CA ASP A 210 -7.30 -2.36 40.58
C ASP A 210 -7.27 -3.04 39.22
N PRO A 211 -8.33 -2.91 38.40
CA PRO A 211 -8.38 -3.46 37.04
C PRO A 211 -7.48 -2.71 36.07
N SER A 212 -6.71 -1.73 36.56
CA SER A 212 -5.80 -0.90 35.74
C SER A 212 -6.49 -0.09 34.61
N ILE A 213 -7.71 0.35 34.85
CA ILE A 213 -8.42 1.23 33.91
C ILE A 213 -7.82 2.63 33.98
N SER A 214 -7.26 3.07 32.87
CA SER A 214 -6.70 4.41 32.72
C SER A 214 -6.66 4.83 31.27
N THR A 215 -6.43 6.10 31.02
CA THR A 215 -6.19 6.60 29.66
C THR A 215 -4.93 6.02 29.01
N THR A 216 -4.09 5.30 29.76
CA THR A 216 -2.92 4.59 29.24
C THR A 216 -3.20 3.12 28.92
N THR A 217 -4.21 2.49 29.49
CA THR A 217 -4.54 1.07 29.27
C THR A 217 -5.73 0.86 28.36
N VAL A 218 -6.67 1.80 28.33
CA VAL A 218 -7.88 1.74 27.51
C VAL A 218 -8.02 3.03 26.70
N LYS A 219 -8.53 2.95 25.49
CA LYS A 219 -8.80 4.07 24.60
C LYS A 219 -10.23 4.01 24.06
N ILE A 220 -10.73 5.18 23.65
CA ILE A 220 -12.00 5.27 22.92
C ILE A 220 -11.90 4.43 21.65
N GLY A 221 -12.93 3.64 21.36
CA GLY A 221 -12.99 2.72 20.23
C GLY A 221 -12.54 1.28 20.53
N MET A 222 -11.79 1.05 21.62
CA MET A 222 -11.50 -0.32 22.07
C MET A 222 -12.76 -1.02 22.55
N TYR A 223 -12.70 -2.34 22.57
CA TYR A 223 -13.77 -3.15 23.13
C TYR A 223 -13.41 -3.61 24.55
N VAL A 224 -14.39 -3.53 25.46
CA VAL A 224 -14.34 -4.10 26.81
C VAL A 224 -15.45 -5.12 26.95
N TYR A 225 -15.17 -6.19 27.68
CA TYR A 225 -16.15 -7.22 27.98
C TYR A 225 -16.33 -7.35 29.48
N PHE A 226 -17.53 -7.08 29.96
CA PHE A 226 -17.92 -7.28 31.35
C PHE A 226 -18.70 -8.60 31.45
N ASN A 227 -18.23 -9.47 32.32
CA ASN A 227 -18.90 -10.71 32.71
C ASN A 227 -18.85 -10.83 34.21
N ALA A 228 -19.53 -9.93 34.90
CA ALA A 228 -19.51 -9.82 36.37
C ALA A 228 -20.80 -10.44 36.92
N GLN A 229 -20.66 -11.39 37.84
CA GLN A 229 -21.80 -12.11 38.42
C GLN A 229 -22.80 -11.20 39.12
N ASN A 230 -22.31 -10.16 39.79
CA ASN A 230 -23.11 -9.29 40.63
C ASN A 230 -23.61 -8.02 39.91
N PHE A 231 -23.28 -7.84 38.66
CA PHE A 231 -23.85 -6.78 37.85
C PHE A 231 -25.24 -7.19 37.32
N ALA A 232 -26.13 -6.23 37.13
CA ALA A 232 -27.35 -6.48 36.38
C ALA A 232 -27.04 -7.08 35.01
N ALA A 233 -27.88 -7.99 34.52
CA ALA A 233 -27.64 -8.65 33.23
C ALA A 233 -27.41 -7.65 32.07
N ALA A 234 -28.09 -6.51 32.10
CA ALA A 234 -27.95 -5.45 31.11
C ALA A 234 -26.59 -4.72 31.14
N ASN A 235 -25.83 -4.82 32.22
CA ASN A 235 -24.52 -4.23 32.42
C ASN A 235 -23.37 -5.19 32.05
N ASN A 236 -23.72 -6.43 31.72
CA ASN A 236 -22.77 -7.43 31.22
C ASN A 236 -22.83 -7.50 29.68
N GLY A 237 -21.71 -7.77 29.06
CA GLY A 237 -21.61 -7.91 27.62
C GLY A 237 -20.40 -7.24 27.01
N LEU A 238 -20.36 -7.24 25.69
CA LEU A 238 -19.35 -6.59 24.89
C LEU A 238 -19.77 -5.15 24.59
N PHE A 239 -18.92 -4.20 24.95
CA PHE A 239 -19.17 -2.79 24.73
C PHE A 239 -17.97 -2.12 24.05
N GLN A 240 -18.24 -1.20 23.14
CA GLN A 240 -17.23 -0.30 22.62
C GLN A 240 -17.06 0.91 23.56
N VAL A 241 -15.84 1.25 23.88
CA VAL A 241 -15.50 2.38 24.75
C VAL A 241 -15.75 3.69 24.01
N THR A 242 -16.56 4.56 24.59
CA THR A 242 -16.89 5.92 24.09
C THR A 242 -16.24 7.03 24.91
N GLY A 243 -15.78 6.73 26.10
CA GLY A 243 -15.06 7.66 26.96
C GLY A 243 -14.16 6.92 27.95
N VAL A 244 -13.08 7.53 28.38
CA VAL A 244 -12.13 6.95 29.33
C VAL A 244 -11.50 8.04 30.21
N GLY A 245 -11.27 7.72 31.46
CA GLY A 245 -10.56 8.58 32.42
C GLY A 245 -9.80 7.75 33.43
N THR A 246 -9.34 8.40 34.48
CA THR A 246 -8.72 7.70 35.59
C THR A 246 -9.78 6.82 36.28
N ASN A 247 -9.55 5.52 36.33
CA ASN A 247 -10.38 4.50 36.96
C ASN A 247 -11.78 4.30 36.36
N TYR A 248 -12.10 4.82 35.14
CA TYR A 248 -13.39 4.56 34.53
C TYR A 248 -13.33 4.41 33.01
N VAL A 249 -14.33 3.70 32.49
CA VAL A 249 -14.68 3.66 31.07
C VAL A 249 -16.13 4.07 30.90
N GLU A 250 -16.44 4.76 29.79
CA GLU A 250 -17.80 5.00 29.32
C GLU A 250 -18.07 4.14 28.11
N VAL A 251 -19.29 3.63 28.02
CA VAL A 251 -19.76 2.80 26.92
C VAL A 251 -21.18 3.16 26.54
N THR A 252 -21.56 2.90 25.29
CA THR A 252 -22.96 2.98 24.89
C THR A 252 -23.66 1.68 25.29
N ASN A 253 -24.66 1.79 26.14
CA ASN A 253 -25.46 0.65 26.63
C ASN A 253 -26.94 1.06 26.77
N ALA A 254 -27.74 0.84 25.73
CA ALA A 254 -29.14 1.27 25.71
C ALA A 254 -30.02 0.60 26.79
N ALA A 255 -29.62 -0.59 27.26
CA ALA A 255 -30.32 -1.37 28.29
C ALA A 255 -29.70 -1.20 29.69
N GLY A 256 -28.65 -0.40 29.82
CA GLY A 256 -27.87 -0.26 31.05
C GLY A 256 -28.70 0.18 32.26
N THR A 257 -28.24 -0.19 33.43
CA THR A 257 -28.87 0.14 34.72
C THR A 257 -27.82 0.72 35.66
N ALA A 258 -28.14 1.82 36.34
CA ALA A 258 -27.24 2.38 37.34
C ALA A 258 -27.15 1.46 38.56
N GLU A 259 -25.93 1.22 39.05
CA GLU A 259 -25.62 0.34 40.17
C GLU A 259 -24.44 0.93 40.96
N ASN A 260 -24.46 0.73 42.28
CA ASN A 260 -23.40 1.20 43.19
C ASN A 260 -22.76 0.04 43.93
N ASN A 261 -21.46 0.13 44.17
CA ASN A 261 -20.67 -0.81 44.98
C ASN A 261 -20.86 -2.29 44.54
N LYS A 262 -20.88 -2.53 43.25
CA LYS A 262 -21.07 -3.90 42.71
C LYS A 262 -19.74 -4.61 42.53
N THR A 263 -19.55 -5.73 43.19
CA THR A 263 -18.37 -6.59 42.98
C THR A 263 -18.48 -7.38 41.68
N ILE A 264 -17.34 -7.70 41.09
CA ILE A 264 -17.29 -8.61 39.91
C ILE A 264 -17.81 -10.00 40.32
N GLY A 265 -17.59 -10.47 41.56
CA GLY A 265 -17.94 -11.80 41.98
C GLY A 265 -17.11 -12.88 41.28
N THR A 266 -17.69 -14.02 40.94
CA THR A 266 -16.99 -15.11 40.23
C THR A 266 -16.76 -14.83 38.75
N GLY A 267 -17.17 -13.65 38.27
CA GLY A 267 -16.97 -13.22 36.87
C GLY A 267 -15.58 -12.65 36.60
N ALA A 268 -15.45 -11.97 35.47
CA ALA A 268 -14.24 -11.32 35.06
C ALA A 268 -14.56 -10.09 34.21
N ILE A 269 -13.61 -9.15 34.15
CA ILE A 269 -13.60 -8.03 33.23
C ILE A 269 -12.41 -8.21 32.30
N TYR A 270 -12.62 -7.91 31.04
CA TYR A 270 -11.57 -8.00 30.04
C TYR A 270 -11.46 -6.66 29.31
N LEU A 271 -10.28 -6.09 29.31
CA LEU A 271 -9.97 -4.84 28.64
C LEU A 271 -9.31 -5.11 27.30
N ASN A 272 -9.64 -4.32 26.28
CA ASN A 272 -9.08 -4.44 24.93
C ASN A 272 -9.21 -5.87 24.36
N VAL A 273 -10.41 -6.39 24.35
CA VAL A 273 -10.71 -7.75 23.89
C VAL A 273 -10.56 -7.86 22.37
N PRO A 274 -9.99 -8.98 21.86
CA PRO A 274 -10.01 -9.26 20.44
C PRO A 274 -11.43 -9.57 19.98
N THR A 275 -11.77 -9.15 18.79
CA THR A 275 -13.07 -9.42 18.17
C THR A 275 -12.93 -10.37 17.00
N ILE A 276 -14.01 -11.06 16.69
CA ILE A 276 -14.22 -11.76 15.44
C ILE A 276 -15.49 -11.23 14.77
N ARG A 277 -15.55 -11.36 13.47
CA ARG A 277 -16.74 -11.04 12.67
C ARG A 277 -17.19 -12.27 11.91
N ILE A 278 -18.49 -12.49 11.83
CA ILE A 278 -19.08 -13.60 11.08
C ILE A 278 -20.22 -13.04 10.24
N LYS A 279 -20.25 -13.36 8.96
CA LYS A 279 -21.34 -12.98 8.05
C LYS A 279 -22.52 -13.93 8.26
N ALA A 280 -23.63 -13.39 8.74
CA ALA A 280 -24.87 -14.16 8.91
C ALA A 280 -25.51 -14.47 7.55
N THR A 281 -26.45 -15.44 7.52
CA THR A 281 -27.13 -15.86 6.27
C THR A 281 -27.93 -14.75 5.59
N ASN A 282 -28.31 -13.70 6.32
CA ASN A 282 -28.95 -12.49 5.79
C ASN A 282 -27.98 -11.49 5.15
N GLY A 283 -26.68 -11.83 5.08
CA GLY A 283 -25.65 -10.98 4.50
C GLY A 283 -25.03 -9.95 5.48
N THR A 284 -25.55 -9.84 6.71
CA THR A 284 -25.04 -8.86 7.70
C THR A 284 -23.85 -9.42 8.47
N TRP A 285 -22.86 -8.56 8.73
CA TRP A 285 -21.73 -8.89 9.57
C TRP A 285 -22.09 -8.72 11.05
N GLN A 286 -21.81 -9.77 11.84
CA GLN A 286 -21.98 -9.77 13.28
C GLN A 286 -20.62 -9.79 13.97
N THR A 287 -20.45 -8.94 14.98
CA THR A 287 -19.19 -8.83 15.74
C THR A 287 -19.34 -9.53 17.09
N PHE A 288 -18.39 -10.39 17.40
CA PHE A 288 -18.30 -11.13 18.65
C PHE A 288 -16.92 -10.94 19.28
N THR A 289 -16.84 -11.07 20.59
CA THR A 289 -15.60 -11.29 21.30
C THR A 289 -15.52 -12.72 21.81
N TYR A 290 -14.34 -13.12 22.28
CA TYR A 290 -14.10 -14.41 22.94
C TYR A 290 -13.09 -14.24 24.08
N THR A 291 -13.18 -15.10 25.08
CA THR A 291 -12.30 -15.07 26.26
C THR A 291 -11.47 -16.34 26.42
N GLY A 292 -11.61 -17.31 25.52
CA GLY A 292 -10.86 -18.55 25.55
C GLY A 292 -11.00 -19.38 24.28
N GLY A 293 -10.40 -20.57 24.31
CA GLY A 293 -10.57 -21.58 23.27
C GLY A 293 -9.67 -21.46 22.05
N VAL A 294 -8.81 -20.44 21.94
CA VAL A 294 -7.98 -20.21 20.74
C VAL A 294 -7.04 -21.38 20.42
N ALA A 295 -6.56 -22.09 21.43
CA ALA A 295 -5.72 -23.29 21.25
C ALA A 295 -6.51 -24.54 20.84
N THR A 296 -7.80 -24.41 20.53
CA THR A 296 -8.69 -25.51 20.11
C THR A 296 -9.43 -25.14 18.81
N THR A 297 -10.29 -26.01 18.33
CA THR A 297 -11.20 -25.74 17.21
C THR A 297 -12.48 -24.98 17.64
N GLN A 298 -12.59 -24.62 18.93
CA GLN A 298 -13.77 -23.96 19.48
C GLN A 298 -13.36 -22.75 20.33
N LEU A 299 -13.84 -21.56 19.96
CA LEU A 299 -13.78 -20.37 20.82
C LEU A 299 -14.83 -20.48 21.93
N THR A 300 -14.46 -20.03 23.13
CA THR A 300 -15.30 -20.04 24.34
C THR A 300 -15.45 -18.65 24.94
N GLY A 301 -16.51 -18.46 25.75
CA GLY A 301 -16.83 -17.15 26.30
C GLY A 301 -17.16 -16.13 25.21
N VAL A 302 -17.86 -16.57 24.18
CA VAL A 302 -18.30 -15.73 23.05
C VAL A 302 -19.42 -14.81 23.51
N SER A 303 -19.35 -13.55 23.12
CA SER A 303 -20.37 -12.53 23.41
C SER A 303 -20.47 -11.53 22.25
N PRO A 304 -21.68 -11.05 21.88
CA PRO A 304 -22.99 -11.46 22.39
C PRO A 304 -23.32 -12.94 22.08
N SER A 305 -24.44 -13.46 22.62
CA SER A 305 -24.89 -14.83 22.31
C SER A 305 -25.08 -15.02 20.80
N THR A 306 -24.62 -16.17 20.29
CA THR A 306 -24.79 -16.54 18.89
C THR A 306 -26.22 -16.97 18.56
N ASP A 307 -27.04 -17.34 19.56
CA ASP A 307 -28.42 -17.84 19.38
C ASP A 307 -29.34 -16.87 18.65
N SER A 308 -29.00 -15.59 18.61
CA SER A 308 -29.77 -14.55 17.92
C SER A 308 -29.50 -14.48 16.41
N PHE A 309 -28.55 -15.26 15.90
CA PHE A 309 -28.07 -15.19 14.52
C PHE A 309 -28.11 -16.56 13.88
N THR A 310 -28.24 -16.59 12.56
CA THR A 310 -28.20 -17.84 11.78
C THR A 310 -26.97 -17.82 10.88
N PHE A 311 -26.14 -18.85 11.02
CA PHE A 311 -24.95 -19.06 10.20
C PHE A 311 -25.11 -20.36 9.38
N ASN A 312 -24.30 -20.53 8.36
CA ASN A 312 -24.29 -21.73 7.53
C ASN A 312 -22.85 -22.19 7.24
N ALA A 313 -22.68 -23.33 6.61
CA ALA A 313 -21.37 -23.92 6.33
C ALA A 313 -20.46 -23.06 5.44
N SER A 314 -21.00 -22.04 4.75
CA SER A 314 -20.23 -21.08 3.97
C SER A 314 -19.93 -19.79 4.74
N SER A 315 -20.42 -19.66 5.99
CA SER A 315 -20.10 -18.48 6.82
C SER A 315 -18.62 -18.48 7.17
N ILE A 316 -18.00 -17.32 7.01
CA ILE A 316 -16.57 -17.12 7.28
C ILE A 316 -16.43 -16.40 8.61
N ILE A 317 -15.52 -16.89 9.46
CA ILE A 317 -15.09 -16.26 10.70
C ILE A 317 -13.84 -15.45 10.37
N VAL A 318 -13.86 -14.14 10.61
CA VAL A 318 -12.73 -13.23 10.35
C VAL A 318 -12.26 -12.63 11.65
N GLN A 319 -10.95 -12.63 11.91
CA GLN A 319 -10.38 -11.89 13.03
C GLN A 319 -10.64 -10.39 12.84
N GLY A 320 -11.20 -9.72 13.84
CA GLY A 320 -11.38 -8.28 13.82
C GLY A 320 -10.07 -7.51 14.06
N VAL A 321 -10.05 -6.24 13.67
CA VAL A 321 -8.96 -5.32 13.97
C VAL A 321 -8.94 -5.02 15.47
N ARG A 322 -7.76 -5.04 16.07
CA ARG A 322 -7.55 -4.66 17.48
C ARG A 322 -6.79 -3.33 17.54
N MET A 323 -7.30 -2.40 18.32
CA MET A 323 -6.55 -1.21 18.70
C MET A 323 -5.54 -1.54 19.79
N ARG A 324 -4.32 -1.01 19.65
CA ARG A 324 -3.31 -1.06 20.70
C ARG A 324 -3.15 0.28 21.38
N ASN A 325 -2.98 0.25 22.67
CA ASN A 325 -2.86 1.43 23.51
C ASN A 325 -1.44 2.03 23.56
N ASN A 326 -0.53 1.54 22.79
CA ASN A 326 0.86 1.91 22.91
C ASN A 326 1.18 3.11 22.03
N THR A 327 0.78 4.30 22.49
CA THR A 327 1.37 5.54 21.98
C THR A 327 2.75 5.70 22.62
N PRO A 328 3.77 6.06 21.86
CA PRO A 328 5.10 6.32 22.39
C PRO A 328 5.12 7.43 23.42
N ALA A 329 4.25 8.44 23.29
CA ALA A 329 4.07 9.54 24.23
C ALA A 329 2.64 10.08 24.18
N SER A 330 2.20 10.71 25.27
CA SER A 330 0.89 11.38 25.31
C SER A 330 0.80 12.48 24.25
N GLY A 331 -0.26 12.44 23.45
CA GLY A 331 -0.49 13.42 22.38
C GLY A 331 0.35 13.24 21.11
N PHE A 332 1.15 12.17 21.03
CA PHE A 332 1.90 11.85 19.80
C PHE A 332 0.96 11.27 18.74
N THR A 333 0.97 11.85 17.56
CA THR A 333 0.20 11.38 16.41
C THR A 333 1.04 10.40 15.61
N ASN A 334 0.51 9.23 15.35
CA ASN A 334 1.19 8.20 14.56
C ASN A 334 0.85 8.39 13.08
N ASP A 335 1.83 8.84 12.29
CA ASP A 335 1.65 9.11 10.86
C ASP A 335 2.37 8.10 9.98
N VAL A 336 3.53 7.63 10.37
CA VAL A 336 4.34 6.69 9.60
C VAL A 336 4.82 5.54 10.48
N ILE A 337 4.89 4.34 9.89
CA ILE A 337 5.27 3.11 10.59
C ILE A 337 6.13 2.23 9.70
N LYS A 338 7.15 1.59 10.28
CA LYS A 338 8.00 0.61 9.60
C LYS A 338 8.57 -0.40 10.58
N ALA A 339 8.54 -1.66 10.21
CA ALA A 339 9.25 -2.72 10.94
C ALA A 339 10.59 -3.02 10.25
N VAL A 340 11.67 -2.97 11.02
CA VAL A 340 13.04 -3.30 10.58
C VAL A 340 13.77 -3.97 11.74
N GLN A 341 14.45 -5.09 11.51
CA GLN A 341 15.29 -5.81 12.49
C GLN A 341 14.58 -6.08 13.83
N ASN A 342 13.38 -6.64 13.79
CA ASN A 342 12.56 -6.94 14.98
C ASN A 342 12.11 -5.72 15.81
N HIS A 343 12.30 -4.51 15.32
CA HIS A 343 11.78 -3.29 15.91
C HIS A 343 10.72 -2.67 15.01
N VAL A 344 9.75 -2.02 15.61
CA VAL A 344 8.78 -1.16 14.92
C VAL A 344 9.15 0.28 15.20
N TYR A 345 9.19 1.08 14.15
CA TYR A 345 9.48 2.52 14.21
C TYR A 345 8.20 3.28 13.87
N ILE A 346 7.95 4.32 14.64
CA ILE A 346 6.78 5.20 14.46
C ILE A 346 7.28 6.63 14.43
N GLY A 347 6.82 7.40 13.45
CA GLY A 347 7.09 8.82 13.30
C GLY A 347 5.81 9.62 13.12
N SER A 348 5.94 10.93 13.24
CA SER A 348 4.84 11.88 13.08
C SER A 348 5.22 13.01 12.13
N HIS A 349 4.26 13.46 11.31
CA HIS A 349 4.41 14.63 10.46
C HIS A 349 4.40 15.96 11.25
N SER A 350 4.12 15.89 12.54
CA SER A 350 4.11 17.05 13.43
C SER A 350 5.19 17.02 14.51
N SER A 351 6.10 16.03 14.46
CA SER A 351 7.14 15.85 15.47
C SER A 351 8.47 15.45 14.83
N SER A 352 9.53 16.01 15.35
CA SER A 352 10.92 15.64 15.01
C SER A 352 11.40 14.39 15.77
N ILE A 353 10.54 13.70 16.49
CA ILE A 353 10.90 12.51 17.24
C ILE A 353 10.40 11.27 16.51
N VAL A 354 11.28 10.28 16.37
CA VAL A 354 10.94 8.92 15.93
C VAL A 354 11.13 7.97 17.10
N TYR A 355 10.14 7.15 17.33
CA TYR A 355 10.16 6.13 18.38
C TYR A 355 10.45 4.75 17.80
N MET A 356 11.24 3.97 18.51
CA MET A 356 11.58 2.58 18.22
C MET A 356 11.01 1.69 19.33
N SER A 357 10.30 0.63 18.97
CA SER A 357 9.76 -0.35 19.91
C SER A 357 10.86 -1.23 20.53
N LYS A 358 10.49 -1.97 21.58
CA LYS A 358 11.30 -3.09 22.06
C LYS A 358 11.40 -4.18 20.98
N SER A 359 12.50 -4.91 20.96
CA SER A 359 12.68 -6.03 20.03
C SER A 359 11.81 -7.25 20.37
N THR A 360 11.39 -7.35 21.62
CA THR A 360 10.55 -8.46 22.12
C THR A 360 9.05 -8.12 22.14
N ASP A 361 8.72 -6.83 22.03
CA ASP A 361 7.35 -6.34 22.04
C ASP A 361 7.23 -5.12 21.14
N TYR A 362 6.77 -5.33 19.91
CA TYR A 362 6.59 -4.31 18.89
C TYR A 362 5.58 -3.22 19.29
N THR A 363 4.84 -3.41 20.37
CA THR A 363 3.88 -2.44 20.90
C THR A 363 4.42 -1.62 22.07
N ALA A 364 5.59 -1.94 22.61
CA ALA A 364 6.19 -1.26 23.74
C ALA A 364 7.33 -0.33 23.31
N PHE A 365 7.17 0.98 23.55
CA PHE A 365 8.12 2.02 23.19
C PHE A 365 8.86 2.62 24.40
N THR A 366 8.76 1.99 25.57
CA THR A 366 9.42 2.44 26.77
C THR A 366 10.91 2.12 26.76
N PHE A 367 11.72 2.98 27.34
CA PHE A 367 13.16 2.80 27.53
C PHE A 367 13.58 3.21 28.93
N SER A 368 14.61 2.56 29.45
CA SER A 368 15.25 2.90 30.74
C SER A 368 16.53 3.68 30.55
N SER A 369 17.00 4.28 31.63
CA SER A 369 18.34 4.88 31.70
C SER A 369 19.11 4.21 32.86
N PRO A 370 20.20 3.48 32.58
CA PRO A 370 20.84 3.23 31.33
C PRO A 370 20.05 2.23 30.45
N ARG A 371 20.14 2.40 29.12
CA ARG A 371 19.40 1.61 28.13
C ARG A 371 19.78 0.12 28.15
N VAL A 372 18.79 -0.75 27.98
CA VAL A 372 18.98 -2.18 27.75
C VAL A 372 18.78 -2.47 26.25
N PRO A 373 19.56 -3.33 25.59
CA PRO A 373 19.48 -3.58 24.14
C PRO A 373 18.10 -3.97 23.62
N THR A 374 17.31 -4.65 24.43
CA THR A 374 15.95 -5.11 24.10
C THR A 374 14.87 -4.05 24.26
N GLU A 375 15.20 -2.88 24.84
CA GLU A 375 14.23 -1.81 25.08
C GLU A 375 14.00 -0.93 23.87
N GLY A 376 12.88 -0.19 23.91
CA GLY A 376 12.59 0.85 22.95
C GLY A 376 13.57 2.01 23.00
N TRP A 377 13.49 2.90 22.04
CA TRP A 377 14.31 4.10 21.93
C TRP A 377 13.57 5.24 21.26
N GLN A 378 14.11 6.44 21.39
CA GLN A 378 13.69 7.62 20.64
C GLN A 378 14.89 8.26 19.94
N PHE A 379 14.65 8.78 18.74
CA PHE A 379 15.61 9.54 17.95
C PHE A 379 15.07 10.95 17.76
N LEU A 380 15.94 11.93 17.91
CA LEU A 380 15.64 13.32 17.58
C LEU A 380 16.19 13.60 16.18
N LEU A 381 15.34 14.12 15.31
CA LEU A 381 15.64 14.56 13.95
C LEU A 381 15.73 16.09 13.94
N ASP A 382 16.30 16.65 12.86
CA ASP A 382 16.34 18.10 12.66
C ASP A 382 15.02 18.66 12.09
N ASP A 383 14.13 17.77 11.61
CA ASP A 383 12.81 18.12 11.09
C ASP A 383 11.79 17.01 11.39
N PHE A 384 10.50 17.23 11.05
CA PHE A 384 9.44 16.25 11.25
C PHE A 384 9.60 15.02 10.33
N CYS A 385 9.13 13.87 10.78
CA CYS A 385 9.26 12.62 10.04
C CYS A 385 8.24 12.55 8.90
N VAL A 386 8.71 12.44 7.66
CA VAL A 386 7.89 12.30 6.44
C VAL A 386 7.63 10.84 6.09
N GLY A 387 8.65 10.00 6.23
CA GLY A 387 8.53 8.61 5.80
C GLY A 387 9.70 7.73 6.20
N PHE A 388 9.50 6.42 5.99
CA PHE A 388 10.46 5.38 6.27
C PHE A 388 10.71 4.49 5.06
N SER A 389 11.95 4.06 4.92
CA SER A 389 12.33 2.95 4.05
C SER A 389 13.37 2.09 4.75
N SER A 390 13.86 1.07 4.07
CA SER A 390 14.94 0.24 4.59
C SER A 390 15.89 -0.14 3.46
N ASN A 391 17.18 -0.23 3.78
CA ASN A 391 18.20 -0.67 2.84
C ASN A 391 19.12 -1.70 3.49
N ILE A 392 19.70 -2.59 2.70
CA ILE A 392 20.71 -3.52 3.16
C ILE A 392 22.02 -2.77 3.22
N GLY A 393 22.54 -2.54 4.44
CA GLY A 393 23.83 -1.91 4.67
C GLY A 393 25.00 -2.83 4.43
N GLY A 394 26.22 -2.26 4.43
CA GLY A 394 27.45 -3.04 4.43
C GLY A 394 27.49 -3.98 5.66
N GLY A 395 27.55 -5.29 5.41
CA GLY A 395 27.40 -6.32 6.45
C GLY A 395 26.14 -7.18 6.35
N GLY A 396 25.27 -6.91 5.36
CA GLY A 396 24.10 -7.76 5.06
C GLY A 396 22.88 -7.52 5.98
N LEU A 397 22.95 -6.58 6.93
CA LEU A 397 21.84 -6.23 7.80
C LEU A 397 21.02 -5.09 7.21
N GLU A 398 19.70 -5.23 7.30
CA GLU A 398 18.77 -4.19 6.87
C GLU A 398 18.79 -3.01 7.87
N SER A 399 19.00 -1.80 7.39
CA SER A 399 19.00 -0.57 8.19
C SER A 399 17.77 0.27 7.86
N LEU A 400 17.19 0.91 8.87
CA LEU A 400 16.13 1.89 8.67
C LEU A 400 16.70 3.16 8.05
N VAL A 401 16.00 3.68 7.05
CA VAL A 401 16.22 5.00 6.46
C VAL A 401 15.01 5.87 6.79
N ILE A 402 15.26 7.05 7.34
CA ILE A 402 14.25 8.02 7.77
C ILE A 402 14.34 9.24 6.86
N PHE A 403 13.23 9.65 6.30
CA PHE A 403 13.07 10.90 5.57
C PHE A 403 12.44 11.93 6.51
N ALA A 404 13.07 13.09 6.67
CA ALA A 404 12.61 14.13 7.57
C ALA A 404 12.60 15.49 6.86
N GLY A 405 11.42 16.11 6.82
CA GLY A 405 11.17 17.31 6.05
C GLY A 405 11.58 17.18 4.59
N ASP A 406 11.79 18.31 3.94
CA ASP A 406 12.20 18.36 2.53
C ASP A 406 13.72 18.19 2.34
N ASP A 407 14.50 18.24 3.43
CA ASP A 407 15.96 18.42 3.32
C ASP A 407 16.77 17.24 3.85
N TRP A 408 16.21 16.40 4.72
CA TRP A 408 16.98 15.46 5.50
C TRP A 408 16.68 14.00 5.21
N ILE A 409 17.75 13.20 5.12
CA ILE A 409 17.69 11.73 5.08
C ILE A 409 18.65 11.18 6.11
N TYR A 410 18.17 10.29 6.97
CA TYR A 410 18.94 9.67 8.04
C TYR A 410 18.98 8.16 7.88
N ARG A 411 20.05 7.56 8.39
CA ARG A 411 20.16 6.11 8.58
C ARG A 411 20.28 5.79 10.06
N VAL A 412 19.55 4.78 10.51
CA VAL A 412 19.72 4.23 11.86
C VAL A 412 20.83 3.20 11.84
N GLU A 413 21.87 3.42 12.62
CA GLU A 413 22.98 2.48 12.82
C GLU A 413 22.97 1.96 14.26
N PHE A 414 23.16 0.64 14.40
CA PHE A 414 23.35 -0.01 15.68
C PHE A 414 24.85 -0.19 15.93
N GLU A 415 25.37 0.43 16.97
CA GLU A 415 26.75 0.21 17.43
C GLU A 415 26.74 -0.87 18.51
N GLN A 416 27.37 -2.03 18.25
CA GLN A 416 27.74 -2.97 19.30
C GLN A 416 28.98 -2.43 20.01
N LEU A 417 28.81 -2.02 21.26
CA LEU A 417 29.94 -1.72 22.13
C LEU A 417 30.43 -3.06 22.70
N GLY A 418 31.66 -3.42 22.41
CA GLY A 418 32.30 -4.74 22.49
C GLY A 418 32.36 -5.50 23.82
N ASP A 419 31.41 -5.30 24.73
CA ASP A 419 31.22 -6.10 25.93
C ASP A 419 29.77 -6.59 26.00
N SER A 420 29.57 -7.88 26.26
CA SER A 420 28.26 -8.55 26.29
C SER A 420 27.27 -7.98 27.34
N THR A 421 27.74 -7.10 28.19
CA THR A 421 26.93 -6.36 29.18
C THR A 421 26.57 -4.95 28.72
N ILE A 422 27.09 -4.48 27.60
CA ILE A 422 26.91 -3.12 27.12
C ILE A 422 26.11 -3.15 25.80
N LYS A 423 25.01 -2.72 25.83
CA LYS A 423 23.99 -1.91 25.16
C LYS A 423 24.31 -1.54 23.72
N GLU A 424 23.55 -2.11 22.79
CA GLU A 424 23.39 -1.56 21.45
C GLU A 424 22.91 -0.10 21.58
N THR A 425 23.72 0.85 21.11
CA THR A 425 23.27 2.21 20.96
C THR A 425 22.84 2.40 19.53
N ALA A 426 21.55 2.64 19.31
CA ALA A 426 21.08 3.09 18.02
C ALA A 426 21.39 4.59 17.87
N LYS A 427 22.03 4.96 16.77
CA LYS A 427 22.31 6.35 16.41
C LYS A 427 21.69 6.67 15.07
N VAL A 428 21.19 7.89 14.94
CA VAL A 428 20.77 8.44 13.66
C VAL A 428 21.94 9.20 13.05
N LYS A 429 22.31 8.83 11.84
CA LYS A 429 23.32 9.56 11.07
C LYS A 429 22.68 10.21 9.86
N PRO A 430 22.86 11.54 9.66
CA PRO A 430 22.41 12.17 8.43
C PRO A 430 23.20 11.59 7.25
N ILE A 431 22.46 11.26 6.19
CA ILE A 431 23.04 10.74 4.94
C ILE A 431 23.23 11.88 3.97
N ILE A 432 22.23 12.73 3.84
CA ILE A 432 22.18 13.86 2.94
C ILE A 432 21.63 15.05 3.69
N VAL A 433 22.32 16.16 3.51
CA VAL A 433 21.93 17.47 4.02
C VAL A 433 22.00 18.43 2.85
N SER A 434 20.91 18.56 2.11
CA SER A 434 20.78 19.61 1.09
C SER A 434 19.32 19.91 0.81
N SER A 435 19.03 21.17 0.59
CA SER A 435 17.68 21.67 0.41
C SER A 435 16.94 20.95 -0.72
N GLY A 436 15.72 20.51 -0.45
CA GLY A 436 14.81 19.90 -1.43
C GLY A 436 15.15 18.48 -1.84
N GLN A 437 16.03 17.78 -1.14
CA GLN A 437 16.44 16.41 -1.47
C GLN A 437 15.81 15.33 -0.59
N GLY A 438 14.98 15.69 0.37
CA GLY A 438 14.14 14.77 1.12
C GLY A 438 12.94 14.28 0.30
N ALA A 439 12.21 13.32 0.83
CA ALA A 439 11.00 12.81 0.18
C ALA A 439 9.79 13.67 0.53
N VAL A 440 8.83 13.77 -0.41
CA VAL A 440 7.61 14.58 -0.21
C VAL A 440 6.62 13.86 0.73
N VAL A 441 6.43 12.55 0.54
CA VAL A 441 5.45 11.76 1.31
C VAL A 441 5.81 10.27 1.27
N GLN A 442 5.36 9.50 2.27
CA GLN A 442 5.67 8.08 2.43
C GLN A 442 5.29 7.23 1.21
N GLU A 443 4.15 7.51 0.58
CA GLU A 443 3.62 6.73 -0.56
C GLU A 443 4.52 6.86 -1.81
N LEU A 444 5.30 7.93 -1.88
CA LEU A 444 6.26 8.20 -2.95
C LEU A 444 7.69 7.76 -2.59
N ILE A 445 7.83 6.82 -1.66
CA ILE A 445 9.09 6.17 -1.29
C ILE A 445 8.94 4.67 -1.51
N SER A 446 9.81 4.07 -2.30
CA SER A 446 9.80 2.63 -2.58
C SER A 446 11.19 2.01 -2.51
N LYS A 447 11.25 0.77 -2.06
CA LYS A 447 12.46 -0.06 -2.12
C LYS A 447 12.48 -0.79 -3.47
N VAL A 448 13.55 -0.60 -4.21
CA VAL A 448 13.78 -1.25 -5.51
C VAL A 448 15.06 -2.06 -5.43
N GLN A 449 14.94 -3.38 -5.38
CA GLN A 449 16.08 -4.27 -5.17
C GLN A 449 16.89 -3.86 -3.92
N ASN A 450 18.10 -3.35 -4.08
CA ASN A 450 18.99 -2.90 -3.01
C ASN A 450 19.09 -1.37 -2.91
N SER A 451 18.26 -0.62 -3.62
CA SER A 451 18.22 0.84 -3.58
C SER A 451 16.86 1.35 -3.10
N ILE A 452 16.81 2.60 -2.73
CA ILE A 452 15.58 3.31 -2.40
C ILE A 452 15.32 4.33 -3.49
N VAL A 453 14.10 4.35 -4.01
CA VAL A 453 13.66 5.33 -5.00
C VAL A 453 12.53 6.16 -4.38
N PHE A 454 12.59 7.46 -4.57
CA PHE A 454 11.59 8.39 -4.03
C PHE A 454 11.44 9.63 -4.90
N ILE A 455 10.35 10.35 -4.72
CA ILE A 455 10.13 11.67 -5.32
C ILE A 455 10.54 12.74 -4.29
N ASN A 456 11.42 13.64 -4.71
CA ASN A 456 11.88 14.75 -3.89
C ASN A 456 10.98 15.99 -4.03
N ALA A 457 11.24 17.03 -3.22
CA ALA A 457 10.49 18.29 -3.22
C ALA A 457 10.53 19.06 -4.56
N TYR A 458 11.46 18.72 -5.46
CA TYR A 458 11.54 19.27 -6.82
C TYR A 458 10.74 18.47 -7.86
N ASN A 459 9.90 17.52 -7.44
CA ASN A 459 9.20 16.58 -8.31
C ASN A 459 10.17 15.79 -9.20
N GLU A 460 11.32 15.37 -8.68
CA GLU A 460 12.24 14.51 -9.39
C GLU A 460 12.23 13.11 -8.77
N LEU A 461 12.21 12.09 -9.60
CA LEU A 461 12.41 10.70 -9.16
C LEU A 461 13.91 10.47 -8.97
N VAL A 462 14.30 10.16 -7.75
CA VAL A 462 15.69 10.03 -7.35
C VAL A 462 15.94 8.62 -6.81
N GLU A 463 17.08 8.04 -7.17
CA GLU A 463 17.57 6.80 -6.59
C GLU A 463 18.67 7.09 -5.56
N LEU A 464 18.49 6.54 -4.38
CA LEU A 464 19.49 6.51 -3.33
C LEU A 464 20.26 5.19 -3.44
N GLY A 465 21.51 5.23 -3.88
CA GLY A 465 22.31 4.04 -4.16
C GLY A 465 22.70 3.25 -2.91
N GLN A 466 23.40 2.12 -3.12
CA GLN A 466 23.87 1.27 -2.04
C GLN A 466 24.85 2.01 -1.11
N PHE A 467 24.68 1.79 0.18
CA PHE A 467 25.49 2.38 1.25
C PHE A 467 26.77 1.55 1.49
N GLU A 468 27.62 1.38 0.50
CA GLU A 468 28.92 0.76 0.75
C GLU A 468 29.91 1.81 1.25
N ASN A 469 30.16 1.80 2.56
CA ASN A 469 31.31 2.42 3.26
C ASN A 469 31.67 3.89 2.91
N GLN A 470 30.81 4.66 2.27
CA GLN A 470 31.11 6.04 1.92
C GLN A 470 30.23 7.03 2.67
N SER A 471 30.85 8.09 3.15
CA SER A 471 30.21 9.22 3.82
C SER A 471 29.35 10.10 2.89
N VAL A 472 29.34 9.82 1.60
CA VAL A 472 28.57 10.56 0.59
C VAL A 472 27.81 9.56 -0.27
N ILE A 473 26.48 9.62 -0.22
CA ILE A 473 25.60 8.82 -1.06
C ILE A 473 25.26 9.66 -2.28
N GLN A 474 25.48 9.08 -3.44
CA GLN A 474 25.14 9.73 -4.69
C GLN A 474 23.64 9.58 -4.96
N GLN A 475 22.95 10.69 -5.06
CA GLN A 475 21.60 10.73 -5.63
C GLN A 475 21.71 10.72 -7.15
N VAL A 476 20.98 9.79 -7.78
CA VAL A 476 20.90 9.71 -9.23
C VAL A 476 19.50 10.12 -9.68
N PRO A 477 19.33 11.24 -10.38
CA PRO A 477 18.03 11.64 -10.90
C PRO A 477 17.62 10.70 -12.03
N LEU A 478 16.64 9.84 -11.76
CA LEU A 478 16.12 8.88 -12.73
C LEU A 478 15.17 9.54 -13.74
N SER A 479 14.45 10.58 -13.33
CA SER A 479 13.47 11.28 -14.16
C SER A 479 14.05 12.24 -15.19
N ASP A 480 15.36 12.46 -15.20
CA ASP A 480 16.00 13.44 -16.08
C ASP A 480 15.63 13.30 -17.59
N PRO A 481 15.54 12.08 -18.16
CA PRO A 481 15.12 11.92 -19.57
C PRO A 481 13.68 12.35 -19.85
N ILE A 482 12.80 12.35 -18.86
CA ILE A 482 11.36 12.67 -18.97
C ILE A 482 10.97 13.86 -18.09
N LYS A 483 11.94 14.67 -17.69
CA LYS A 483 11.76 15.76 -16.73
C LYS A 483 10.58 16.69 -17.02
N PRO A 484 10.32 17.15 -18.27
CA PRO A 484 9.18 18.01 -18.56
C PRO A 484 7.83 17.38 -18.21
N ASP A 485 7.60 16.12 -18.61
CA ASP A 485 6.35 15.42 -18.32
C ASP A 485 6.22 15.12 -16.82
N PHE A 486 7.35 14.87 -16.16
CA PHE A 486 7.38 14.55 -14.74
C PHE A 486 7.12 15.79 -13.86
N LEU A 487 7.65 16.95 -14.24
CA LEU A 487 7.38 18.23 -13.57
C LEU A 487 5.95 18.73 -13.79
N ASP A 488 5.32 18.38 -14.92
CA ASP A 488 3.91 18.73 -15.23
C ASP A 488 2.92 17.78 -14.53
N ALA A 489 3.39 16.73 -13.86
CA ALA A 489 2.55 15.76 -13.19
C ALA A 489 2.27 16.16 -11.74
N ASP A 490 1.03 15.94 -11.30
CA ASP A 490 0.62 16.09 -9.90
C ASP A 490 0.62 14.72 -9.23
N PHE A 491 1.55 14.52 -8.30
CA PHE A 491 1.74 13.26 -7.58
C PHE A 491 0.86 13.12 -6.34
N THR A 492 -0.02 14.06 -6.06
CA THR A 492 -0.99 13.97 -4.96
C THR A 492 -1.83 12.70 -5.11
N GLY A 493 -1.92 11.91 -4.04
CA GLY A 493 -2.61 10.61 -4.06
C GLY A 493 -1.91 9.53 -4.88
N GLY A 494 -0.70 9.81 -5.38
CA GLY A 494 0.10 8.84 -6.13
C GLY A 494 0.90 7.88 -5.27
N SER A 495 1.53 6.91 -5.91
CA SER A 495 2.37 5.91 -5.25
C SER A 495 3.51 5.42 -6.16
N ILE A 496 4.51 4.78 -5.56
CA ILE A 496 5.60 4.12 -6.28
C ILE A 496 5.56 2.63 -5.98
N ARG A 497 5.53 1.80 -7.05
CA ARG A 497 5.55 0.34 -6.91
C ARG A 497 6.55 -0.31 -7.87
N PHE A 498 7.35 -1.24 -7.34
CA PHE A 498 8.21 -2.09 -8.17
C PHE A 498 7.54 -3.45 -8.38
N TRP A 499 7.32 -3.81 -9.67
CA TRP A 499 6.69 -5.06 -10.04
C TRP A 499 7.23 -5.57 -11.38
N ARG A 500 7.60 -6.85 -11.45
CA ARG A 500 8.12 -7.54 -12.65
C ARG A 500 9.18 -6.73 -13.42
N ASN A 501 10.24 -6.30 -12.72
CA ASN A 501 11.33 -5.49 -13.27
C ASN A 501 10.91 -4.12 -13.86
N ASN A 502 9.75 -3.63 -13.48
CA ASN A 502 9.30 -2.29 -13.82
C ASN A 502 9.02 -1.51 -12.53
N LEU A 503 9.41 -0.25 -12.54
CA LEU A 503 9.04 0.73 -11.54
C LEU A 503 7.85 1.54 -12.08
N TYR A 504 6.75 1.46 -11.40
CA TYR A 504 5.54 2.22 -11.69
C TYR A 504 5.46 3.40 -10.74
N VAL A 505 5.25 4.58 -11.30
CA VAL A 505 5.09 5.84 -10.54
C VAL A 505 3.77 6.45 -10.98
N THR A 506 2.78 6.46 -10.09
CA THR A 506 1.48 7.07 -10.38
C THR A 506 1.48 8.52 -9.94
N ALA A 507 0.93 9.36 -10.78
CA ALA A 507 0.59 10.74 -10.47
C ALA A 507 -0.93 10.80 -10.32
N GLY A 508 -1.43 10.52 -9.11
CA GLY A 508 -2.83 10.27 -8.84
C GLY A 508 -3.75 11.36 -9.37
N ALA A 509 -3.53 12.61 -8.98
CA ALA A 509 -4.38 13.73 -9.40
C ALA A 509 -4.35 13.98 -10.93
N SER A 510 -3.27 13.64 -11.63
CA SER A 510 -3.17 13.80 -13.09
C SER A 510 -3.59 12.57 -13.88
N GLY A 511 -3.86 11.44 -13.24
CA GLY A 511 -4.23 10.17 -13.88
C GLY A 511 -3.14 9.62 -14.82
N ARG A 512 -1.87 9.98 -14.59
CA ARG A 512 -0.72 9.52 -15.37
C ARG A 512 0.07 8.48 -14.58
N THR A 513 0.50 7.43 -15.25
CA THR A 513 1.43 6.44 -14.71
C THR A 513 2.69 6.42 -15.56
N PHE A 514 3.82 6.65 -14.93
CA PHE A 514 5.15 6.57 -15.53
C PHE A 514 5.74 5.20 -15.25
N ILE A 515 6.38 4.60 -16.25
CA ILE A 515 6.97 3.27 -16.12
C ILE A 515 8.45 3.33 -16.49
N LEU A 516 9.31 2.94 -15.55
CA LEU A 516 10.73 2.74 -15.78
C LEU A 516 11.03 1.24 -15.79
N SER A 517 11.38 0.72 -16.96
CA SER A 517 11.73 -0.70 -17.15
C SER A 517 13.21 -0.93 -16.88
N PHE A 518 13.51 -1.95 -16.09
CA PHE A 518 14.86 -2.43 -15.82
C PHE A 518 15.11 -3.67 -16.67
N ARG A 519 15.96 -3.54 -17.69
CA ARG A 519 16.29 -4.62 -18.62
C ARG A 519 17.74 -5.03 -18.41
N GLU A 520 17.98 -6.32 -18.37
CA GLU A 520 19.33 -6.86 -18.30
C GLU A 520 19.82 -7.17 -19.73
N ASP A 521 20.94 -6.57 -20.11
CA ASP A 521 21.62 -6.88 -21.35
C ASP A 521 23.07 -7.33 -21.07
N GLN A 522 23.83 -7.68 -22.11
CA GLN A 522 25.23 -8.14 -21.97
C GLN A 522 26.16 -7.08 -21.34
N LYS A 523 25.71 -5.82 -21.23
CA LYS A 523 26.48 -4.70 -20.67
C LYS A 523 26.03 -4.32 -19.25
N GLY A 524 25.00 -4.98 -18.72
CA GLY A 524 24.42 -4.71 -17.41
C GLY A 524 22.96 -4.26 -17.45
N ILE A 525 22.47 -3.68 -16.36
CA ILE A 525 21.07 -3.24 -16.25
C ILE A 525 20.89 -1.93 -17.04
N ARG A 526 20.05 -1.98 -18.05
CA ARG A 526 19.60 -0.81 -18.81
C ARG A 526 18.26 -0.31 -18.25
N ARG A 527 18.13 0.99 -18.10
CA ARG A 527 16.92 1.67 -17.62
C ARG A 527 16.24 2.37 -18.78
N ILE A 528 15.00 1.98 -19.07
CA ILE A 528 14.24 2.47 -20.23
C ILE A 528 12.93 3.06 -19.73
N TRP A 529 12.74 4.36 -19.93
CA TRP A 529 11.45 4.98 -19.71
C TRP A 529 10.46 4.58 -20.81
N GLN A 530 9.27 4.17 -20.38
CA GLN A 530 8.12 3.98 -21.24
C GLN A 530 7.36 5.31 -21.40
N PRO A 531 6.64 5.53 -22.51
CA PRO A 531 5.70 6.64 -22.61
C PRO A 531 4.68 6.62 -21.45
N PRO A 532 4.19 7.78 -20.98
CA PRO A 532 3.20 7.84 -19.94
C PRO A 532 1.94 7.06 -20.29
N GLN A 533 1.43 6.30 -19.33
CA GLN A 533 0.16 5.58 -19.43
C GLN A 533 -0.93 6.43 -18.78
N ILE A 534 -2.06 6.58 -19.44
CA ILE A 534 -3.23 7.26 -18.87
C ILE A 534 -4.08 6.18 -18.20
N LEU A 535 -4.07 6.19 -16.89
CA LEU A 535 -4.74 5.20 -16.04
C LEU A 535 -5.40 5.91 -14.86
N PRO A 536 -6.65 5.57 -14.50
CA PRO A 536 -7.37 6.21 -13.41
C PRO A 536 -6.98 5.61 -12.05
N ILE A 537 -5.68 5.54 -11.76
CA ILE A 537 -5.15 4.91 -10.55
C ILE A 537 -4.23 5.86 -9.78
N GLY A 538 -4.35 5.81 -8.45
CA GLY A 538 -3.45 6.50 -7.52
C GLY A 538 -2.56 5.51 -6.77
N GLN A 539 -3.15 4.53 -6.12
CA GLN A 539 -2.45 3.53 -5.32
C GLN A 539 -2.27 2.22 -6.07
N MET A 540 -1.24 1.47 -5.73
CA MET A 540 -0.95 0.18 -6.36
C MET A 540 -0.52 -0.85 -5.34
N SER A 541 -1.00 -2.10 -5.51
CA SER A 541 -0.59 -3.26 -4.72
C SER A 541 -0.17 -4.43 -5.61
N ASP A 542 0.55 -5.37 -5.00
CA ASP A 542 0.89 -6.66 -5.61
C ASP A 542 0.04 -7.74 -4.93
N TYR A 543 -0.80 -8.41 -5.70
CA TYR A 543 -1.67 -9.45 -5.19
C TYR A 543 -1.60 -10.70 -6.08
N ASN A 544 -1.17 -11.82 -5.50
CA ASN A 544 -1.02 -13.11 -6.19
C ASN A 544 -0.20 -13.03 -7.51
N GLY A 545 0.79 -12.12 -7.56
CA GLY A 545 1.66 -11.91 -8.71
C GLY A 545 1.08 -10.99 -9.80
N ASP A 546 -0.11 -10.45 -9.60
CA ASP A 546 -0.73 -9.44 -10.44
C ASP A 546 -0.56 -8.05 -9.83
N LEU A 547 -0.39 -7.04 -10.67
CA LEU A 547 -0.42 -5.64 -10.25
C LEU A 547 -1.88 -5.18 -10.18
N ILE A 548 -2.29 -4.70 -9.02
CA ILE A 548 -3.61 -4.13 -8.78
C ILE A 548 -3.47 -2.62 -8.68
N GLY A 549 -4.25 -1.89 -9.47
CA GLY A 549 -4.39 -0.45 -9.37
C GLY A 549 -5.68 -0.10 -8.65
N HIS A 550 -5.62 0.89 -7.75
CA HIS A 550 -6.76 1.41 -7.03
C HIS A 550 -7.09 2.80 -7.53
N SER A 551 -8.37 3.05 -7.80
CA SER A 551 -8.83 4.32 -8.35
C SER A 551 -8.56 5.48 -7.39
N ASN A 552 -8.27 6.63 -7.97
CA ASN A 552 -8.17 7.91 -7.28
C ASN A 552 -9.41 8.80 -7.47
N ALA A 553 -10.51 8.21 -7.94
CA ALA A 553 -11.76 8.92 -8.22
C ALA A 553 -13.02 8.09 -7.89
N THR A 554 -12.84 6.83 -7.52
CA THR A 554 -13.92 5.88 -7.19
C THR A 554 -13.40 4.80 -6.26
N THR A 555 -14.30 4.06 -5.62
CA THR A 555 -13.93 2.87 -4.81
C THR A 555 -13.55 1.65 -5.65
N GLU A 556 -13.19 1.83 -6.91
CA GLU A 556 -12.87 0.73 -7.81
C GLU A 556 -11.41 0.29 -7.70
N SER A 557 -11.20 -0.99 -7.91
CA SER A 557 -9.87 -1.57 -8.03
C SER A 557 -9.80 -2.37 -9.32
N TYR A 558 -8.60 -2.40 -9.92
CA TYR A 558 -8.40 -2.97 -11.24
C TYR A 558 -7.22 -3.94 -11.25
N LYS A 559 -7.40 -5.08 -11.88
CA LYS A 559 -6.31 -5.93 -12.30
C LYS A 559 -5.66 -5.32 -13.54
N MET A 560 -4.42 -4.86 -13.38
CA MET A 560 -3.71 -4.08 -14.38
C MET A 560 -3.09 -4.97 -15.46
N PHE A 561 -2.95 -4.41 -16.66
CA PHE A 561 -2.29 -5.05 -17.80
C PHE A 561 -2.88 -6.40 -18.19
N THR A 562 -4.20 -6.50 -18.13
CA THR A 562 -4.99 -7.68 -18.52
C THR A 562 -6.01 -7.31 -19.59
N GLY A 563 -6.18 -8.21 -20.58
CA GLY A 563 -7.12 -7.99 -21.67
C GLY A 563 -6.69 -6.94 -22.69
N ASN A 564 -7.57 -6.63 -23.62
CA ASN A 564 -7.32 -5.75 -24.77
C ASN A 564 -8.12 -4.43 -24.71
N SER A 565 -8.78 -4.16 -23.60
CA SER A 565 -9.61 -2.97 -23.39
C SER A 565 -9.49 -2.47 -21.96
N ASP A 566 -9.79 -1.19 -21.75
CA ASP A 566 -9.85 -0.57 -20.44
C ASP A 566 -11.23 -0.77 -19.81
N ALA A 567 -11.27 -1.01 -18.49
CA ALA A 567 -12.49 -1.17 -17.71
C ALA A 567 -13.47 -2.22 -18.29
N GLY A 568 -12.92 -3.30 -18.85
CA GLY A 568 -13.75 -4.49 -19.13
C GLY A 568 -14.29 -5.02 -17.82
N GLY A 569 -15.63 -5.09 -17.68
CA GLY A 569 -16.25 -5.56 -16.45
C GLY A 569 -15.89 -7.02 -16.15
N SER A 570 -15.85 -7.38 -14.88
CA SER A 570 -15.83 -8.77 -14.44
C SER A 570 -17.08 -9.54 -14.95
N ASP A 571 -18.12 -8.80 -15.32
CA ASP A 571 -19.36 -9.29 -15.93
C ASP A 571 -19.27 -9.55 -17.44
N GLY A 572 -18.09 -9.37 -18.06
CA GLY A 572 -17.88 -9.54 -19.50
C GLY A 572 -18.40 -8.37 -20.35
N SER A 573 -18.76 -7.25 -19.74
CA SER A 573 -19.10 -6.04 -20.48
C SER A 573 -17.90 -5.59 -21.32
N SER A 574 -18.17 -5.11 -22.54
CA SER A 574 -17.15 -4.60 -23.43
C SER A 574 -16.51 -3.35 -22.83
N GLY A 575 -15.24 -3.43 -22.49
CA GLY A 575 -14.47 -2.28 -22.00
C GLY A 575 -14.29 -1.20 -23.09
N TYR A 576 -13.71 -0.09 -22.67
CA TYR A 576 -13.39 1.01 -23.55
C TYR A 576 -12.13 0.71 -24.39
N PRO A 577 -12.08 1.14 -25.66
CA PRO A 577 -10.89 0.96 -26.49
C PRO A 577 -9.71 1.77 -25.92
N ILE A 578 -8.52 1.18 -25.92
CA ILE A 578 -7.30 1.85 -25.51
C ILE A 578 -6.88 2.82 -26.61
N VAL A 579 -6.92 4.12 -26.31
CA VAL A 579 -6.42 5.15 -27.20
C VAL A 579 -4.93 5.31 -26.97
N PHE A 580 -4.12 5.04 -27.96
CA PHE A 580 -2.67 5.17 -27.90
C PHE A 580 -2.13 6.19 -28.90
N LYS A 581 -0.95 6.72 -28.61
CA LYS A 581 -0.18 7.59 -29.51
C LYS A 581 1.29 7.23 -29.41
N ALA A 582 1.94 7.08 -30.54
CA ALA A 582 3.38 6.90 -30.63
C ALA A 582 3.96 8.00 -31.53
N HIS A 583 4.73 8.90 -30.91
CA HIS A 583 5.44 9.96 -31.63
C HIS A 583 6.92 9.59 -31.64
N PHE A 584 7.47 9.52 -32.85
CA PHE A 584 8.88 9.18 -33.04
C PHE A 584 9.72 10.45 -33.23
N ALA A 585 10.97 10.38 -32.79
CA ALA A 585 11.93 11.45 -33.06
C ALA A 585 12.14 11.66 -34.57
N TYR A 586 12.39 12.89 -34.96
CA TYR A 586 12.70 13.20 -36.33
C TYR A 586 13.98 12.50 -36.78
N ASN A 587 13.95 11.86 -37.94
CA ASN A 587 15.12 11.26 -38.51
C ASN A 587 15.65 12.13 -39.65
N ASN A 588 16.87 12.65 -39.51
CA ASN A 588 17.56 13.43 -40.54
C ASN A 588 18.40 12.55 -41.47
N PHE A 589 18.37 11.22 -41.30
CA PHE A 589 19.11 10.24 -42.11
C PHE A 589 20.60 10.60 -42.28
N GLY A 590 21.22 11.16 -41.25
CA GLY A 590 22.65 11.44 -41.15
C GLY A 590 23.15 12.71 -41.82
N LYS A 591 22.31 13.43 -42.59
CA LYS A 591 22.71 14.70 -43.26
C LYS A 591 21.56 15.68 -43.28
N ARG A 592 21.60 16.67 -42.40
CA ARG A 592 20.60 17.74 -42.27
C ARG A 592 20.45 18.62 -43.53
N GLU A 593 21.51 18.76 -44.30
CA GLU A 593 21.63 19.75 -45.36
C GLU A 593 21.25 19.22 -46.75
N LYS A 594 20.87 17.95 -46.89
CA LYS A 594 20.54 17.34 -48.17
C LYS A 594 19.05 17.06 -48.30
N VAL A 595 18.47 17.49 -49.41
CA VAL A 595 17.13 17.08 -49.84
C VAL A 595 17.16 15.57 -50.06
N LYS A 596 16.23 14.84 -49.44
CA LYS A 596 16.11 13.39 -49.54
C LYS A 596 14.80 13.05 -50.22
N PHE A 597 14.88 12.19 -51.22
CA PHE A 597 13.70 11.64 -51.89
C PHE A 597 13.50 10.22 -51.39
N PHE A 598 12.31 9.92 -50.87
CA PHE A 598 11.87 8.58 -50.51
C PHE A 598 10.99 8.06 -51.63
N ASP A 599 11.38 6.96 -52.25
CA ASP A 599 10.59 6.31 -53.28
C ASP A 599 9.43 5.51 -52.68
N LYS A 600 9.70 4.83 -51.55
CA LYS A 600 8.71 4.04 -50.82
C LYS A 600 8.94 4.12 -49.33
N TYR A 601 7.85 4.07 -48.59
CA TYR A 601 7.84 3.94 -47.16
C TYR A 601 7.04 2.69 -46.77
N PHE A 602 7.65 1.82 -45.96
CA PHE A 602 7.03 0.58 -45.48
C PHE A 602 6.82 0.70 -43.99
N THR A 603 5.62 0.39 -43.51
CA THR A 603 5.30 0.24 -42.12
C THR A 603 4.58 -1.08 -41.92
N GLU A 604 5.08 -1.91 -41.04
CA GLU A 604 4.41 -3.13 -40.64
C GLU A 604 3.55 -2.86 -39.40
N ILE A 605 2.24 -3.05 -39.55
CA ILE A 605 1.26 -2.81 -38.49
C ILE A 605 0.41 -4.06 -38.33
N TYR A 606 0.44 -4.64 -37.14
CA TYR A 606 -0.43 -5.76 -36.75
C TYR A 606 -1.63 -5.23 -35.99
N LEU A 607 -2.83 -5.48 -36.50
CA LEU A 607 -4.07 -5.04 -35.91
C LEU A 607 -4.96 -6.22 -35.54
N THR A 608 -5.67 -6.11 -34.42
CA THR A 608 -6.80 -6.99 -34.12
C THR A 608 -8.02 -6.58 -34.95
N SER A 609 -8.99 -7.49 -35.13
CA SER A 609 -10.15 -7.31 -35.99
C SER A 609 -10.98 -6.04 -35.74
N THR A 610 -10.89 -5.47 -34.53
CA THR A 610 -11.65 -4.26 -34.14
C THR A 610 -10.79 -3.01 -34.02
N ALA A 611 -9.48 -3.14 -34.23
CA ALA A 611 -8.56 -2.02 -34.06
C ALA A 611 -8.56 -1.09 -35.30
N GLU A 612 -8.37 0.21 -35.04
CA GLU A 612 -8.12 1.21 -36.06
C GLU A 612 -6.86 1.99 -35.68
N VAL A 613 -5.95 2.18 -36.63
CA VAL A 613 -4.73 2.98 -36.47
C VAL A 613 -4.70 4.09 -37.50
N VAL A 614 -4.53 5.31 -37.03
CA VAL A 614 -4.31 6.48 -37.88
C VAL A 614 -2.82 6.80 -37.86
N HIS A 615 -2.17 6.56 -38.99
CA HIS A 615 -0.75 6.83 -39.18
C HIS A 615 -0.57 8.19 -39.84
N LYS A 616 0.19 9.09 -39.21
CA LYS A 616 0.49 10.42 -39.74
C LYS A 616 1.98 10.54 -39.99
N ILE A 617 2.35 10.84 -41.24
CA ILE A 617 3.72 11.16 -41.62
C ILE A 617 3.84 12.67 -41.73
N LEU A 618 4.74 13.26 -40.95
CA LEU A 618 4.99 14.69 -40.92
C LEU A 618 6.25 14.97 -41.71
N TYR A 619 6.15 15.84 -42.71
CA TYR A 619 7.30 16.35 -43.45
C TYR A 619 7.51 17.82 -43.09
N GLU A 620 8.75 18.22 -42.99
CA GLU A 620 9.12 19.61 -42.93
C GLU A 620 10.12 19.89 -44.05
N TYR A 621 9.71 20.69 -45.02
CA TYR A 621 10.55 21.11 -46.12
C TYR A 621 10.53 22.62 -46.23
N LEU A 622 11.70 23.27 -46.08
CA LEU A 622 11.86 24.74 -46.17
C LEU A 622 10.86 25.53 -45.30
N GLY A 623 10.57 25.03 -44.08
CA GLY A 623 9.65 25.66 -43.13
C GLY A 623 8.17 25.40 -43.38
N ALA A 624 7.82 24.69 -44.43
CA ALA A 624 6.46 24.21 -44.66
C ALA A 624 6.28 22.84 -44.05
N LYS A 625 5.22 22.68 -43.25
CA LYS A 625 4.84 21.39 -42.64
C LYS A 625 3.71 20.79 -43.47
N ASP A 626 3.92 19.60 -43.98
CA ASP A 626 2.88 18.81 -44.63
C ASP A 626 2.63 17.52 -43.86
N ILE A 627 1.37 17.07 -43.78
CA ILE A 627 0.94 15.88 -43.05
C ILE A 627 0.21 14.95 -44.01
N LYS A 628 0.75 13.77 -44.21
CA LYS A 628 0.02 12.69 -44.89
C LYS A 628 -0.59 11.78 -43.81
N THR A 629 -1.87 11.48 -43.97
CA THR A 629 -2.63 10.65 -43.03
C THR A 629 -3.12 9.38 -43.71
N PHE A 630 -2.88 8.25 -43.08
CA PHE A 630 -3.34 6.92 -43.51
C PHE A 630 -4.13 6.30 -42.36
N THR A 631 -5.27 5.68 -42.66
CA THR A 631 -6.09 4.98 -41.67
C THR A 631 -6.14 3.50 -42.02
N TYR A 632 -5.82 2.66 -41.07
CA TYR A 632 -5.82 1.21 -41.17
C TYR A 632 -6.84 0.62 -40.22
N LYS A 633 -7.58 -0.39 -40.67
CA LYS A 633 -8.58 -1.12 -39.86
C LYS A 633 -8.19 -2.58 -39.77
N GLY A 634 -8.50 -3.22 -38.63
CA GLY A 634 -8.16 -4.61 -38.38
C GLY A 634 -8.84 -5.62 -39.30
N THR A 635 -9.89 -5.20 -40.06
CA THR A 635 -10.49 -5.98 -41.16
C THR A 635 -9.66 -6.01 -42.42
N ASP A 636 -8.67 -5.09 -42.55
CA ASP A 636 -7.79 -5.02 -43.70
C ASP A 636 -6.66 -6.03 -43.52
N SER A 637 -6.10 -6.55 -44.61
CA SER A 637 -5.08 -7.60 -44.57
C SER A 637 -3.82 -7.21 -43.79
N GLN A 638 -3.14 -8.19 -43.24
CA GLN A 638 -2.06 -8.06 -42.25
C GLN A 638 -0.80 -7.28 -42.69
N HIS A 639 -0.62 -6.99 -43.97
CA HIS A 639 0.52 -6.24 -44.48
C HIS A 639 0.05 -5.05 -45.31
N LEU A 640 0.41 -3.86 -44.86
CA LEU A 640 -0.01 -2.63 -45.52
C LEU A 640 1.17 -1.91 -46.14
N TYR A 641 1.15 -1.83 -47.46
CA TYR A 641 2.03 -0.95 -48.22
C TYR A 641 1.40 0.43 -48.27
N THR A 642 2.09 1.46 -47.85
CA THR A 642 1.69 2.82 -48.17
C THR A 642 2.17 3.11 -49.58
N PRO A 643 1.29 3.36 -50.55
CA PRO A 643 1.73 3.79 -51.86
C PRO A 643 2.46 5.13 -51.79
N ASN A 644 3.40 5.32 -52.71
CA ASN A 644 4.18 6.54 -52.87
C ASN A 644 3.29 7.78 -52.68
N PRO A 645 3.60 8.72 -51.79
CA PRO A 645 2.92 9.99 -51.71
C PRO A 645 3.35 10.83 -52.92
N ASN A 646 2.58 10.82 -54.01
CA ASN A 646 2.68 11.79 -55.07
C ASN A 646 2.14 13.13 -54.62
#